data_a15526855b0ec07f44278a0fde248447
#
_entry.id   a15526855b0ec07f44278a0fde248447
#
_cell.length_a   1.000
_cell.length_b   1.000
_cell.length_c   1.000
_cell.angle_alpha   90.00
_cell.angle_beta   90.00
_cell.angle_gamma   90.00
#
_symmetry.space_group_name_H-M   'P 1'
#
loop_
_entity.id
_entity.type
_entity.pdbx_description
1 polymer ?
#
loop_
_entity_poly.entity_id
_entity_poly.type
_entity_poly.pdbx_seq_one_letter_code
_entity_poly.pdbx_strand_id
1 'polypeptide(L)'
;PKLFTSGELLLGAVVTTWQALGEPLSTTLKDAANLKEPVSVLSREIRAHAIELGEAAVRIHEASTLLSTIEAKRLLPQLVEPVTQIQSLTPLLTVAFDGLPLLPRLIDQPGVGTYLILAQNNDELRATGGFISSIGVITVTRGVPHWASLGDSYAVEDWNKAHPDPPEPLRKYMGLDLWVTRDGNWWPDFPTSAKAVAQLYALNQEQRVDGVIAADMTAAASLVEALAPLELPNKQRLEKGRVLEAFRESWSLPPGSLVTPGVVITATRPFTGVELTLSYSNKEGQAWFDSVEVMDLERPGANLADNPSFEEDSDQDGLPDGWRAEGLTEVDHLVTDYAHSGSRSLLMVGAPQTRKAMVQRVSIAGKAGSRFRISAFSRSQDTDTKGGPYALTVSFLDEKGRPQSTVAAFPVLTHDWATAGSAEILGRWWSHRKDFIGEFMVAALSKLLTKPEGVRWPELLLTVGRLLDERHIQLYVTEPALQSLLQRYGWAGTLVETEGDYLAVVDSNLGYNKVTANITQSVGYEVSLDTSGQVSARLTIRYANKSSASLDECDKFRQYVPTYDALTQGCYWDYVRVYVPAGAELLSGAGGDEPVTATMELSRTCFATYFVLKPGEERELSLEYRLPAGVVRDGTYSLYVQKQAGTGAIPLTIALTAPGDLTALEGNTTVSERSVGRVIYRTDLSVDRYLEVRIRP
;
A
#
# COMPACT_ATOMS: atom_id res chain seq x y z
N PRO A 1 -47.17 -4.34 -2.33
CA PRO A 1 -47.23 -2.95 -2.81
C PRO A 1 -45.85 -2.36 -2.97
N LYS A 2 -44.99 -2.28 -1.89
CA LYS A 2 -43.68 -1.62 -1.95
C LYS A 2 -42.83 -2.13 -3.12
N LEU A 3 -42.76 -3.43 -3.39
CA LEU A 3 -41.99 -4.02 -4.47
C LEU A 3 -42.49 -3.55 -5.85
N PHE A 4 -43.78 -3.43 -6.06
CA PHE A 4 -44.36 -2.93 -7.32
C PHE A 4 -44.06 -1.46 -7.50
N THR A 5 -44.24 -0.65 -6.46
CA THR A 5 -43.95 0.79 -6.52
C THR A 5 -42.44 1.04 -6.79
N SER A 6 -41.55 0.30 -6.12
CA SER A 6 -40.11 0.42 -6.41
C SER A 6 -39.75 -0.01 -7.84
N GLY A 7 -40.42 -1.06 -8.37
CA GLY A 7 -40.27 -1.49 -9.75
C GLY A 7 -40.73 -0.42 -10.76
N GLU A 8 -41.86 0.21 -10.53
CA GLU A 8 -42.36 1.33 -11.36
C GLU A 8 -41.41 2.54 -11.35
N LEU A 9 -40.88 2.91 -10.19
CA LEU A 9 -39.93 3.99 -10.03
C LEU A 9 -38.61 3.71 -10.79
N LEU A 10 -38.05 2.49 -10.63
CA LEU A 10 -36.84 2.08 -11.34
C LEU A 10 -37.05 2.07 -12.85
N LEU A 11 -38.15 1.48 -13.32
CA LEU A 11 -38.47 1.43 -14.73
C LEU A 11 -38.65 2.85 -15.32
N GLY A 12 -39.37 3.71 -14.59
CA GLY A 12 -39.53 5.10 -14.98
C GLY A 12 -38.20 5.85 -15.09
N ALA A 13 -37.28 5.65 -14.13
CA ALA A 13 -35.96 6.23 -14.19
C ALA A 13 -35.15 5.72 -15.38
N VAL A 14 -35.17 4.39 -15.64
CA VAL A 14 -34.49 3.78 -16.80
C VAL A 14 -35.02 4.34 -18.11
N VAL A 15 -36.34 4.44 -18.29
CA VAL A 15 -36.93 4.98 -19.51
C VAL A 15 -36.54 6.44 -19.73
N THR A 16 -36.66 7.28 -18.70
CA THR A 16 -36.25 8.69 -18.77
C THR A 16 -34.77 8.82 -19.15
N THR A 17 -33.89 8.04 -18.52
CA THR A 17 -32.46 8.06 -18.79
C THR A 17 -32.15 7.56 -20.20
N TRP A 18 -32.83 6.52 -20.66
CA TRP A 18 -32.65 6.01 -22.02
C TRP A 18 -33.04 7.05 -23.07
N GLN A 19 -34.15 7.74 -22.88
CA GLN A 19 -34.59 8.82 -23.77
C GLN A 19 -33.61 9.99 -23.80
N ALA A 20 -33.11 10.36 -22.62
CA ALA A 20 -32.15 11.47 -22.48
C ALA A 20 -30.77 11.16 -23.05
N LEU A 21 -30.24 9.98 -22.78
CA LEU A 21 -28.83 9.63 -23.05
C LEU A 21 -28.69 8.44 -24.00
N GLY A 22 -29.53 7.43 -23.91
CA GLY A 22 -29.34 6.15 -24.58
C GLY A 22 -29.49 6.25 -26.10
N GLU A 23 -30.50 6.93 -26.59
CA GLU A 23 -30.75 7.11 -28.03
C GLU A 23 -29.64 7.93 -28.70
N PRO A 24 -29.25 9.13 -28.19
CA PRO A 24 -28.17 9.93 -28.77
C PRO A 24 -26.84 9.20 -28.75
N LEU A 25 -26.49 8.53 -27.63
CA LEU A 25 -25.23 7.80 -27.49
C LEU A 25 -25.20 6.57 -28.38
N SER A 26 -26.28 5.81 -28.50
CA SER A 26 -26.32 4.60 -29.33
C SER A 26 -26.07 4.89 -30.81
N THR A 27 -26.55 6.02 -31.27
CA THR A 27 -26.32 6.49 -32.66
C THR A 27 -24.83 6.87 -32.85
N THR A 28 -24.29 7.65 -31.92
CA THR A 28 -22.88 8.10 -32.00
C THR A 28 -21.89 6.93 -31.84
N LEU A 29 -22.18 5.95 -30.96
CA LEU A 29 -21.30 4.78 -30.75
C LEU A 29 -21.21 3.85 -31.94
N LYS A 30 -22.26 3.76 -32.78
CA LYS A 30 -22.24 2.91 -33.99
C LYS A 30 -21.26 3.43 -35.06
N ASP A 31 -21.06 4.73 -35.11
CA ASP A 31 -20.26 5.40 -36.12
C ASP A 31 -18.90 5.92 -35.59
N ALA A 32 -18.66 5.78 -34.29
CA ALA A 32 -17.47 6.35 -33.65
C ALA A 32 -16.20 5.54 -33.90
N ALA A 33 -15.25 6.12 -34.60
CA ALA A 33 -13.90 5.58 -34.77
C ALA A 33 -13.05 5.78 -33.47
N ASN A 34 -13.51 6.58 -32.52
CA ASN A 34 -12.84 6.84 -31.25
C ASN A 34 -13.83 7.33 -30.18
N LEU A 35 -13.42 7.32 -28.89
CA LEU A 35 -14.26 7.72 -27.75
C LEU A 35 -14.52 9.22 -27.63
N LYS A 36 -13.89 10.05 -28.42
CA LYS A 36 -13.96 11.53 -28.31
C LYS A 36 -15.36 12.06 -28.60
N GLU A 37 -16.00 11.53 -29.61
CA GLU A 37 -17.33 11.93 -30.05
C GLU A 37 -18.43 11.50 -29.08
N PRO A 38 -18.48 10.21 -28.66
CA PRO A 38 -19.43 9.76 -27.65
C PRO A 38 -19.34 10.50 -26.32
N VAL A 39 -18.13 10.80 -25.84
CA VAL A 39 -17.93 11.54 -24.57
C VAL A 39 -18.41 12.98 -24.68
N SER A 40 -18.18 13.66 -25.81
CA SER A 40 -18.68 15.02 -26.02
C SER A 40 -20.21 15.07 -26.15
N VAL A 41 -20.81 14.06 -26.81
CA VAL A 41 -22.26 13.88 -26.86
C VAL A 41 -22.82 13.65 -25.47
N LEU A 42 -22.21 12.76 -24.68
CA LEU A 42 -22.64 12.49 -23.29
C LEU A 42 -22.70 13.78 -22.47
N SER A 43 -21.62 14.61 -22.49
CA SER A 43 -21.60 15.87 -21.75
C SER A 43 -22.72 16.82 -22.19
N ARG A 44 -22.92 16.95 -23.50
CA ARG A 44 -23.97 17.80 -24.07
C ARG A 44 -25.36 17.34 -23.65
N GLU A 45 -25.66 16.05 -23.78
CA GLU A 45 -26.98 15.50 -23.46
C GLU A 45 -27.27 15.53 -21.95
N ILE A 46 -26.28 15.32 -21.08
CA ILE A 46 -26.45 15.50 -19.63
C ILE A 46 -26.87 16.93 -19.30
N ARG A 47 -26.28 17.94 -19.96
CA ARG A 47 -26.65 19.35 -19.75
C ARG A 47 -28.04 19.68 -20.32
N ALA A 48 -28.33 19.15 -21.50
CA ALA A 48 -29.61 19.41 -22.18
C ALA A 48 -30.80 18.82 -21.40
N HIS A 49 -30.60 17.67 -20.76
CA HIS A 49 -31.62 16.90 -20.04
C HIS A 49 -31.42 16.87 -18.53
N ALA A 50 -30.79 17.94 -17.96
CA ALA A 50 -30.46 17.98 -16.53
C ALA A 50 -31.69 17.89 -15.62
N ILE A 51 -32.85 18.38 -16.04
CA ILE A 51 -34.09 18.33 -15.26
C ILE A 51 -34.64 16.88 -15.26
N GLU A 52 -34.72 16.25 -16.40
CA GLU A 52 -35.24 14.90 -16.57
C GLU A 52 -34.37 13.87 -15.85
N LEU A 53 -33.04 14.05 -15.93
CA LEU A 53 -32.07 13.23 -15.21
C LEU A 53 -32.15 13.44 -13.69
N GLY A 54 -32.44 14.68 -13.25
CA GLY A 54 -32.74 14.99 -11.85
C GLY A 54 -34.00 14.29 -11.34
N GLU A 55 -35.07 14.26 -12.12
CA GLU A 55 -36.27 13.49 -11.79
C GLU A 55 -36.00 11.98 -11.73
N ALA A 56 -35.20 11.45 -12.65
CA ALA A 56 -34.78 10.06 -12.61
C ALA A 56 -33.97 9.74 -11.33
N ALA A 57 -33.08 10.63 -10.91
CA ALA A 57 -32.35 10.50 -9.65
C ALA A 57 -33.29 10.44 -8.44
N VAL A 58 -34.30 11.31 -8.36
CA VAL A 58 -35.31 11.27 -7.28
C VAL A 58 -36.03 9.93 -7.25
N ARG A 59 -36.46 9.42 -8.40
CA ARG A 59 -37.12 8.09 -8.49
C ARG A 59 -36.22 6.97 -8.02
N ILE A 60 -34.92 7.01 -8.35
CA ILE A 60 -33.93 6.01 -7.87
C ILE A 60 -33.80 6.07 -6.35
N HIS A 61 -33.71 7.27 -5.74
CA HIS A 61 -33.65 7.44 -4.29
C HIS A 61 -34.92 6.89 -3.58
N GLU A 62 -36.09 7.21 -4.11
CA GLU A 62 -37.36 6.68 -3.57
C GLU A 62 -37.43 5.16 -3.69
N ALA A 63 -37.03 4.61 -4.83
CA ALA A 63 -36.97 3.17 -5.03
C ALA A 63 -35.96 2.51 -4.06
N SER A 64 -34.78 3.09 -3.86
CA SER A 64 -33.76 2.63 -2.92
C SER A 64 -34.33 2.58 -1.50
N THR A 65 -34.98 3.65 -1.07
CA THR A 65 -35.61 3.73 0.26
C THR A 65 -36.70 2.66 0.44
N LEU A 66 -37.54 2.45 -0.55
CA LEU A 66 -38.57 1.42 -0.49
C LEU A 66 -37.95 0.02 -0.46
N LEU A 67 -36.98 -0.25 -1.32
CA LEU A 67 -36.32 -1.57 -1.42
C LEU A 67 -35.58 -1.92 -0.13
N SER A 68 -34.94 -0.98 0.53
CA SER A 68 -34.24 -1.21 1.80
C SER A 68 -35.16 -1.70 2.92
N THR A 69 -36.47 -1.38 2.84
CA THR A 69 -37.49 -1.83 3.80
C THR A 69 -38.06 -3.21 3.49
N ILE A 70 -37.67 -3.83 2.37
CA ILE A 70 -38.20 -5.14 1.94
C ILE A 70 -37.30 -6.24 2.48
N GLU A 71 -37.83 -7.07 3.36
CA GLU A 71 -37.17 -8.30 3.81
C GLU A 71 -37.33 -9.39 2.74
N ALA A 72 -36.29 -9.57 1.90
CA ALA A 72 -36.33 -10.52 0.79
C ALA A 72 -36.73 -11.95 1.24
N LYS A 73 -36.34 -12.38 2.45
CA LYS A 73 -36.69 -13.67 3.04
C LYS A 73 -38.19 -13.90 3.25
N ARG A 74 -39.00 -12.82 3.25
CA ARG A 74 -40.49 -12.90 3.37
C ARG A 74 -41.18 -12.93 2.03
N LEU A 75 -40.45 -12.91 0.93
CA LEU A 75 -41.00 -13.00 -0.42
C LEU A 75 -41.17 -14.46 -0.86
N LEU A 76 -41.90 -14.63 -1.97
CA LEU A 76 -41.95 -15.93 -2.64
C LEU A 76 -40.53 -16.35 -3.06
N PRO A 77 -40.16 -17.63 -2.95
CA PRO A 77 -38.79 -18.11 -3.24
C PRO A 77 -38.25 -17.66 -4.60
N GLN A 78 -39.11 -17.57 -5.61
CA GLN A 78 -38.77 -17.15 -6.97
C GLN A 78 -38.41 -15.66 -7.07
N LEU A 79 -38.81 -14.83 -6.09
CA LEU A 79 -38.51 -13.37 -6.04
C LEU A 79 -37.34 -13.02 -5.14
N VAL A 80 -36.88 -13.96 -4.32
CA VAL A 80 -35.79 -13.68 -3.35
C VAL A 80 -34.54 -13.24 -4.06
N GLU A 81 -34.04 -14.03 -5.01
CA GLU A 81 -32.80 -13.76 -5.72
C GLU A 81 -32.87 -12.48 -6.58
N PRO A 82 -33.89 -12.28 -7.46
CA PRO A 82 -34.01 -11.04 -8.22
C PRO A 82 -34.10 -9.78 -7.34
N VAL A 83 -34.88 -9.84 -6.26
CA VAL A 83 -35.02 -8.68 -5.35
C VAL A 83 -33.70 -8.40 -4.63
N THR A 84 -32.99 -9.43 -4.17
CA THR A 84 -31.67 -9.25 -3.54
C THR A 84 -30.66 -8.63 -4.50
N GLN A 85 -30.64 -9.04 -5.76
CA GLN A 85 -29.78 -8.43 -6.78
C GLN A 85 -30.12 -6.96 -7.02
N ILE A 86 -31.41 -6.63 -7.13
CA ILE A 86 -31.85 -5.24 -7.29
C ILE A 86 -31.47 -4.41 -6.06
N GLN A 87 -31.70 -4.92 -4.86
CA GLN A 87 -31.31 -4.27 -3.60
C GLN A 87 -29.80 -3.99 -3.56
N SER A 88 -28.98 -4.90 -4.07
CA SER A 88 -27.52 -4.74 -4.11
C SER A 88 -27.05 -3.74 -5.17
N LEU A 89 -27.76 -3.62 -6.29
CA LEU A 89 -27.41 -2.68 -7.37
C LEU A 89 -27.93 -1.26 -7.12
N THR A 90 -29.02 -1.11 -6.40
CA THR A 90 -29.69 0.19 -6.23
C THR A 90 -28.81 1.26 -5.58
N PRO A 91 -27.96 0.98 -4.56
CA PRO A 91 -27.04 1.95 -4.00
C PRO A 91 -26.05 2.49 -5.05
N LEU A 92 -25.52 1.63 -5.92
CA LEU A 92 -24.61 2.01 -7.00
C LEU A 92 -25.32 2.90 -8.04
N LEU A 93 -26.58 2.59 -8.37
CA LEU A 93 -27.38 3.42 -9.24
C LEU A 93 -27.58 4.81 -8.61
N THR A 94 -27.86 4.87 -7.31
CA THR A 94 -28.03 6.13 -6.58
C THR A 94 -26.77 7.01 -6.72
N VAL A 95 -25.59 6.45 -6.47
CA VAL A 95 -24.31 7.18 -6.66
C VAL A 95 -24.11 7.62 -8.10
N ALA A 96 -24.39 6.73 -9.07
CA ALA A 96 -24.25 7.05 -10.49
C ALA A 96 -25.15 8.22 -10.90
N PHE A 97 -26.41 8.24 -10.46
CA PHE A 97 -27.33 9.32 -10.76
C PHE A 97 -26.98 10.63 -10.06
N ASP A 98 -26.50 10.59 -8.82
CA ASP A 98 -25.99 11.79 -8.12
C ASP A 98 -24.72 12.34 -8.77
N GLY A 99 -23.87 11.48 -9.33
CA GLY A 99 -22.65 11.86 -10.04
C GLY A 99 -22.87 12.36 -11.46
N LEU A 100 -23.96 11.92 -12.10
CA LEU A 100 -24.22 12.20 -13.51
C LEU A 100 -24.20 13.71 -13.85
N PRO A 101 -24.81 14.61 -13.08
CA PRO A 101 -24.76 16.07 -13.33
C PRO A 101 -23.35 16.67 -13.17
N LEU A 102 -22.44 15.99 -12.53
CA LEU A 102 -21.06 16.44 -12.30
C LEU A 102 -20.10 16.01 -13.41
N LEU A 103 -20.46 14.98 -14.20
CA LEU A 103 -19.61 14.50 -15.30
C LEU A 103 -19.21 15.58 -16.31
N PRO A 104 -20.10 16.49 -16.75
CA PRO A 104 -19.71 17.59 -17.63
C PRO A 104 -18.58 18.47 -17.09
N ARG A 105 -18.44 18.58 -15.76
CA ARG A 105 -17.34 19.36 -15.14
C ARG A 105 -15.98 18.69 -15.35
N LEU A 106 -15.94 17.36 -15.41
CA LEU A 106 -14.72 16.62 -15.74
C LEU A 106 -14.46 16.56 -17.25
N ILE A 107 -15.53 16.33 -18.03
CA ILE A 107 -15.43 16.16 -19.49
C ILE A 107 -14.98 17.45 -20.17
N ASP A 108 -15.56 18.57 -19.75
CA ASP A 108 -15.35 19.87 -20.41
C ASP A 108 -14.23 20.69 -19.75
N GLN A 109 -13.46 20.11 -18.83
CA GLN A 109 -12.29 20.78 -18.27
C GLN A 109 -11.32 21.22 -19.37
N PRO A 110 -10.90 22.50 -19.36
CA PRO A 110 -9.88 22.95 -20.30
C PRO A 110 -8.53 22.36 -19.92
N GLY A 111 -7.84 21.78 -20.91
CA GLY A 111 -6.50 21.21 -20.71
C GLY A 111 -6.51 19.69 -20.53
N VAL A 112 -5.45 19.20 -19.90
CA VAL A 112 -5.22 17.78 -19.62
C VAL A 112 -5.30 17.58 -18.10
N GLY A 113 -6.28 16.83 -17.64
CA GLY A 113 -6.36 16.36 -16.26
C GLY A 113 -5.37 15.21 -16.03
N THR A 114 -4.68 15.20 -14.90
CA THR A 114 -3.73 14.14 -14.52
C THR A 114 -4.23 13.42 -13.27
N TYR A 115 -4.33 12.11 -13.36
CA TYR A 115 -4.79 11.24 -12.27
C TYR A 115 -3.74 10.18 -11.98
N LEU A 116 -3.36 10.04 -10.72
CA LEU A 116 -2.46 8.98 -10.26
C LEU A 116 -3.26 7.73 -9.89
N ILE A 117 -2.72 6.59 -10.26
CA ILE A 117 -3.16 5.29 -9.74
C ILE A 117 -2.07 4.77 -8.81
N LEU A 118 -2.41 4.55 -7.54
CA LEU A 118 -1.53 3.98 -6.54
C LEU A 118 -1.85 2.49 -6.41
N ALA A 119 -0.97 1.64 -6.94
CA ALA A 119 -1.06 0.20 -6.72
C ALA A 119 -0.42 -0.12 -5.37
N GLN A 120 -1.25 -0.43 -4.37
CA GLN A 120 -0.83 -0.65 -3.00
C GLN A 120 -0.68 -2.14 -2.69
N ASN A 121 0.31 -2.49 -1.90
CA ASN A 121 0.52 -3.85 -1.42
C ASN A 121 0.10 -3.97 0.04
N ASN A 122 -1.07 -4.55 0.29
CA ASN A 122 -1.61 -4.71 1.64
C ASN A 122 -0.96 -5.83 2.46
N ASP A 123 -0.11 -6.67 1.87
CA ASP A 123 0.79 -7.57 2.63
C ASP A 123 1.91 -6.78 3.34
N GLU A 124 2.13 -5.51 2.97
CA GLU A 124 2.90 -4.50 3.70
C GLU A 124 1.96 -3.33 4.03
N LEU A 125 1.15 -3.53 5.06
CA LEU A 125 0.07 -2.62 5.40
C LEU A 125 0.57 -1.21 5.71
N ARG A 126 -0.13 -0.21 5.19
CA ARG A 126 0.01 1.21 5.48
C ARG A 126 -1.38 1.79 5.77
N ALA A 127 -1.44 3.00 6.28
CA ALA A 127 -2.68 3.62 6.73
C ALA A 127 -3.79 3.66 5.66
N THR A 128 -3.47 3.79 4.38
CA THR A 128 -4.45 3.83 3.28
C THR A 128 -4.56 2.53 2.49
N GLY A 129 -4.09 1.41 3.04
CA GLY A 129 -4.31 0.10 2.44
C GLY A 129 -3.05 -0.70 2.12
N GLY A 130 -1.88 -0.08 1.99
CA GLY A 130 -0.63 -0.80 1.79
C GLY A 130 0.49 0.06 1.23
N PHE A 131 1.68 -0.50 1.18
CA PHE A 131 2.84 0.14 0.57
C PHE A 131 2.59 0.46 -0.91
N ILE A 132 2.86 1.70 -1.34
CA ILE A 132 2.71 2.11 -2.74
C ILE A 132 3.81 1.44 -3.58
N SER A 133 3.47 0.32 -4.18
CA SER A 133 4.41 -0.51 -4.95
C SER A 133 4.65 0.04 -6.36
N SER A 134 3.62 0.55 -7.00
CA SER A 134 3.68 1.11 -8.35
C SER A 134 2.80 2.35 -8.45
N ILE A 135 3.18 3.25 -9.34
CA ILE A 135 2.42 4.47 -9.62
C ILE A 135 2.11 4.49 -11.11
N GLY A 136 0.81 4.55 -11.42
CA GLY A 136 0.30 4.75 -12.76
C GLY A 136 -0.14 6.19 -12.98
N VAL A 137 -0.13 6.62 -14.22
CA VAL A 137 -0.63 7.93 -14.65
C VAL A 137 -1.67 7.75 -15.73
N ILE A 138 -2.85 8.29 -15.48
CA ILE A 138 -3.89 8.46 -16.50
C ILE A 138 -4.02 9.95 -16.77
N THR A 139 -3.98 10.34 -18.03
CA THR A 139 -4.35 11.69 -18.44
C THR A 139 -5.75 11.66 -19.05
N VAL A 140 -6.54 12.69 -18.74
CA VAL A 140 -7.88 12.85 -19.28
C VAL A 140 -7.94 14.13 -20.11
N THR A 141 -8.23 14.00 -21.39
CA THR A 141 -8.36 15.13 -22.30
C THR A 141 -9.78 15.18 -22.84
N ARG A 142 -10.54 16.21 -22.49
CA ARG A 142 -11.97 16.34 -22.87
C ARG A 142 -12.76 15.06 -22.52
N GLY A 143 -12.59 14.57 -21.30
CA GLY A 143 -13.26 13.37 -20.79
C GLY A 143 -12.76 12.04 -21.35
N VAL A 144 -11.84 12.03 -22.30
CA VAL A 144 -11.25 10.80 -22.84
C VAL A 144 -10.01 10.43 -22.03
N PRO A 145 -10.00 9.28 -21.36
CA PRO A 145 -8.83 8.81 -20.63
C PRO A 145 -7.77 8.26 -21.58
N HIS A 146 -6.53 8.59 -21.30
CA HIS A 146 -5.34 8.05 -21.96
C HIS A 146 -4.41 7.48 -20.91
N TRP A 147 -4.01 6.23 -21.09
CA TRP A 147 -2.99 5.61 -20.27
C TRP A 147 -1.62 6.18 -20.62
N ALA A 148 -0.97 6.85 -19.68
CA ALA A 148 0.34 7.44 -19.93
C ALA A 148 1.48 6.52 -19.48
N SER A 149 1.42 6.00 -18.26
CA SER A 149 2.46 5.12 -17.70
C SER A 149 1.95 4.32 -16.51
N LEU A 150 2.63 3.22 -16.22
CA LEU A 150 2.62 2.53 -14.91
C LEU A 150 4.04 2.04 -14.69
N GLY A 151 4.62 2.34 -13.54
CA GLY A 151 5.99 1.98 -13.24
C GLY A 151 6.23 1.71 -11.76
N ASP A 152 7.43 1.22 -11.48
CA ASP A 152 7.91 1.05 -10.12
C ASP A 152 7.90 2.40 -9.38
N SER A 153 7.31 2.46 -8.19
CA SER A 153 7.29 3.67 -7.37
C SER A 153 8.68 4.20 -7.02
N TYR A 154 9.70 3.36 -7.03
CA TYR A 154 11.11 3.78 -6.85
C TYR A 154 11.67 4.61 -8.01
N ALA A 155 11.06 4.56 -9.19
CA ALA A 155 11.49 5.31 -10.36
C ALA A 155 10.91 6.73 -10.45
N VAL A 156 10.05 7.11 -9.50
CA VAL A 156 9.36 8.41 -9.52
C VAL A 156 10.25 9.55 -9.04
N GLU A 157 11.19 9.27 -8.12
CA GLU A 157 11.93 10.30 -7.38
C GLU A 157 13.01 10.96 -8.22
N ASP A 158 13.05 12.28 -8.22
CA ASP A 158 14.17 13.08 -8.71
C ASP A 158 15.08 13.48 -7.53
N TRP A 159 16.16 12.73 -7.36
CA TRP A 159 17.11 12.91 -6.27
C TRP A 159 17.94 14.22 -6.37
N ASN A 160 17.78 15.02 -7.43
CA ASN A 160 18.35 16.35 -7.54
C ASN A 160 17.52 17.42 -6.82
N LYS A 161 16.31 17.08 -6.40
CA LYS A 161 15.40 17.98 -5.72
C LYS A 161 15.47 17.80 -4.20
N ALA A 162 15.23 18.87 -3.46
CA ALA A 162 15.13 18.80 -2.01
C ALA A 162 13.80 18.15 -1.61
N HIS A 163 13.87 17.01 -0.97
CA HIS A 163 12.70 16.33 -0.43
C HIS A 163 12.39 16.83 0.98
N PRO A 164 11.13 16.90 1.37
CA PRO A 164 10.74 17.26 2.74
C PRO A 164 11.13 16.19 3.74
N ASP A 165 11.12 16.56 5.01
CA ASP A 165 11.27 15.62 6.12
C ASP A 165 10.09 14.66 6.20
N PRO A 166 10.32 13.35 6.42
CA PRO A 166 9.23 12.41 6.62
C PRO A 166 8.54 12.63 7.98
N PRO A 167 7.30 12.15 8.15
CA PRO A 167 6.69 12.02 9.47
C PRO A 167 7.64 11.35 10.48
N GLU A 168 7.66 11.84 11.71
CA GLU A 168 8.62 11.41 12.73
C GLU A 168 8.67 9.89 12.93
N PRO A 169 7.54 9.14 13.00
CA PRO A 169 7.60 7.70 13.13
C PRO A 169 8.26 6.98 11.96
N LEU A 170 8.13 7.49 10.73
CA LEU A 170 8.85 6.92 9.57
C LEU A 170 10.36 7.14 9.70
N ARG A 171 10.77 8.33 10.19
CA ARG A 171 12.19 8.59 10.48
C ARG A 171 12.69 7.67 11.59
N LYS A 172 11.97 7.59 12.70
CA LYS A 172 12.38 6.86 13.90
C LYS A 172 12.43 5.35 13.66
N TYR A 173 11.38 4.78 13.08
CA TYR A 173 11.22 3.32 13.00
C TYR A 173 11.67 2.73 11.66
N MET A 174 11.64 3.49 10.57
CA MET A 174 12.12 3.02 9.28
C MET A 174 13.50 3.58 8.92
N GLY A 175 14.00 4.59 9.64
CA GLY A 175 15.28 5.23 9.32
C GLY A 175 15.22 6.05 8.02
N LEU A 176 14.06 6.61 7.67
CA LEU A 176 13.92 7.43 6.48
C LEU A 176 14.43 8.85 6.74
N ASP A 177 15.44 9.28 6.01
CA ASP A 177 15.96 10.66 6.06
C ASP A 177 15.16 11.63 5.18
N LEU A 178 14.51 11.12 4.13
CA LEU A 178 13.79 11.89 3.13
C LEU A 178 12.39 11.33 2.92
N TRP A 179 11.39 12.21 2.80
CA TRP A 179 10.04 11.81 2.50
C TRP A 179 9.83 11.70 0.99
N VAL A 180 9.46 10.53 0.54
CA VAL A 180 9.35 10.16 -0.87
C VAL A 180 7.91 9.75 -1.22
N THR A 181 7.58 9.79 -2.51
CA THR A 181 6.20 9.58 -3.01
C THR A 181 5.61 8.24 -2.56
N ARG A 182 6.39 7.16 -2.54
CA ARG A 182 5.94 5.81 -2.15
C ARG A 182 5.58 5.68 -0.66
N ASP A 183 6.02 6.62 0.19
CA ASP A 183 5.74 6.68 1.62
C ASP A 183 4.81 7.84 1.98
N GLY A 184 4.19 8.48 0.97
CA GLY A 184 3.29 9.63 1.16
C GLY A 184 1.92 9.28 1.74
N ASN A 185 1.56 8.01 1.82
CA ASN A 185 0.27 7.53 2.32
C ASN A 185 0.29 7.24 3.83
N TRP A 186 0.75 8.21 4.60
CA TRP A 186 0.95 8.11 6.05
C TRP A 186 -0.35 8.21 6.85
N TRP A 187 -1.26 9.12 6.50
CA TRP A 187 -2.50 9.33 7.26
C TRP A 187 -3.61 8.39 6.81
N PRO A 188 -4.49 7.93 7.73
CA PRO A 188 -5.65 7.10 7.37
C PRO A 188 -6.76 7.89 6.64
N ASP A 189 -6.77 9.22 6.78
CA ASP A 189 -7.61 10.10 5.97
C ASP A 189 -7.07 10.14 4.55
N PHE A 190 -7.70 9.41 3.63
CA PHE A 190 -7.17 9.27 2.29
C PHE A 190 -7.03 10.59 1.53
N PRO A 191 -7.95 11.57 1.62
CA PRO A 191 -7.73 12.87 0.98
C PRO A 191 -6.47 13.59 1.47
N THR A 192 -6.13 13.47 2.75
CA THR A 192 -4.88 14.02 3.32
C THR A 192 -3.66 13.32 2.74
N SER A 193 -3.65 12.00 2.73
CA SER A 193 -2.58 11.20 2.15
C SER A 193 -2.46 11.37 0.63
N ALA A 194 -3.59 11.42 -0.08
CA ALA A 194 -3.61 11.65 -1.52
C ALA A 194 -3.02 13.01 -1.91
N LYS A 195 -3.31 14.06 -1.14
CA LYS A 195 -2.70 15.39 -1.32
C LYS A 195 -1.18 15.34 -1.10
N ALA A 196 -0.72 14.65 -0.07
CA ALA A 196 0.70 14.49 0.21
C ALA A 196 1.41 13.72 -0.93
N VAL A 197 0.85 12.60 -1.38
CA VAL A 197 1.38 11.84 -2.54
C VAL A 197 1.38 12.73 -3.80
N ALA A 198 0.30 13.47 -4.07
CA ALA A 198 0.23 14.36 -5.22
C ALA A 198 1.27 15.49 -5.17
N GLN A 199 1.55 16.04 -3.99
CA GLN A 199 2.58 17.07 -3.79
C GLN A 199 3.98 16.51 -3.99
N LEU A 200 4.28 15.34 -3.41
CA LEU A 200 5.56 14.65 -3.58
C LEU A 200 5.78 14.26 -5.04
N TYR A 201 4.74 13.74 -5.71
CA TYR A 201 4.80 13.43 -7.14
C TYR A 201 5.06 14.68 -7.99
N ALA A 202 4.32 15.77 -7.73
CA ALA A 202 4.50 17.04 -8.44
C ALA A 202 5.89 17.66 -8.21
N LEU A 203 6.45 17.51 -7.00
CA LEU A 203 7.83 17.90 -6.71
C LEU A 203 8.81 17.18 -7.64
N ASN A 204 8.64 15.86 -7.79
CA ASN A 204 9.57 15.02 -8.53
C ASN A 204 9.36 15.10 -10.06
N GLN A 205 8.13 15.09 -10.52
CA GLN A 205 7.78 14.96 -11.94
C GLN A 205 7.35 16.27 -12.60
N GLU A 206 7.30 17.39 -11.84
CA GLU A 206 6.86 18.72 -12.31
C GLU A 206 5.46 18.72 -12.96
N GLN A 207 4.64 17.75 -12.57
CA GLN A 207 3.31 17.55 -13.14
C GLN A 207 2.25 17.70 -12.06
N ARG A 208 1.25 18.59 -12.31
CA ARG A 208 0.10 18.74 -11.42
C ARG A 208 -0.79 17.50 -11.45
N VAL A 209 -1.34 17.15 -10.29
CA VAL A 209 -2.24 16.03 -10.10
C VAL A 209 -3.64 16.55 -9.76
N ASP A 210 -4.64 16.10 -10.51
CA ASP A 210 -6.05 16.48 -10.34
C ASP A 210 -6.87 15.42 -9.58
N GLY A 211 -6.31 14.23 -9.39
CA GLY A 211 -6.93 13.18 -8.59
C GLY A 211 -6.01 12.00 -8.34
N VAL A 212 -6.36 11.20 -7.34
CA VAL A 212 -5.63 10.01 -6.94
C VAL A 212 -6.61 8.85 -6.71
N ILE A 213 -6.32 7.72 -7.31
CA ILE A 213 -7.03 6.46 -7.14
C ILE A 213 -6.08 5.49 -6.45
N ALA A 214 -6.42 5.02 -5.27
CA ALA A 214 -5.67 3.95 -4.61
C ALA A 214 -6.43 2.63 -4.76
N ALA A 215 -5.72 1.57 -5.10
CA ALA A 215 -6.24 0.21 -5.17
C ALA A 215 -5.21 -0.76 -4.61
N ASP A 216 -5.64 -1.65 -3.72
CA ASP A 216 -4.77 -2.67 -3.16
C ASP A 216 -4.80 -3.99 -3.96
N MET A 217 -4.01 -4.98 -3.53
CA MET A 217 -3.93 -6.29 -4.20
C MET A 217 -5.28 -7.03 -4.17
N THR A 218 -6.08 -6.85 -3.12
CA THR A 218 -7.42 -7.45 -3.03
C THR A 218 -8.35 -6.87 -4.08
N ALA A 219 -8.29 -5.55 -4.28
CA ALA A 219 -9.03 -4.88 -5.35
C ALA A 219 -8.58 -5.39 -6.73
N ALA A 220 -7.28 -5.44 -6.98
CA ALA A 220 -6.74 -5.93 -8.24
C ALA A 220 -7.20 -7.35 -8.53
N ALA A 221 -7.05 -8.26 -7.57
CA ALA A 221 -7.49 -9.65 -7.73
C ALA A 221 -8.99 -9.79 -7.98
N SER A 222 -9.82 -9.08 -7.22
CA SER A 222 -11.29 -9.14 -7.37
C SER A 222 -11.77 -8.59 -8.71
N LEU A 223 -11.15 -7.51 -9.19
CA LEU A 223 -11.47 -6.95 -10.52
C LEU A 223 -11.11 -7.93 -11.64
N VAL A 224 -9.94 -8.58 -11.53
CA VAL A 224 -9.57 -9.62 -12.51
C VAL A 224 -10.55 -10.76 -12.50
N GLU A 225 -10.94 -11.24 -11.33
CA GLU A 225 -11.90 -12.31 -11.23
C GLU A 225 -13.26 -11.95 -11.85
N ALA A 226 -13.71 -10.70 -11.70
CA ALA A 226 -14.91 -10.20 -12.35
C ALA A 226 -14.75 -10.09 -13.88
N LEU A 227 -13.52 -9.83 -14.35
CA LEU A 227 -13.18 -9.71 -15.77
C LEU A 227 -12.66 -11.02 -16.39
N ALA A 228 -12.37 -12.05 -15.58
CA ALA A 228 -11.76 -13.29 -16.09
C ALA A 228 -12.68 -14.05 -17.09
N PRO A 229 -12.08 -14.78 -18.02
CA PRO A 229 -10.65 -14.91 -18.26
C PRO A 229 -10.04 -13.66 -18.91
N LEU A 230 -8.79 -13.33 -18.53
CA LEU A 230 -8.01 -12.26 -19.16
C LEU A 230 -6.82 -12.84 -19.92
N GLU A 231 -6.57 -12.32 -21.10
CA GLU A 231 -5.40 -12.63 -21.89
C GLU A 231 -4.36 -11.51 -21.72
N LEU A 232 -3.22 -11.83 -21.12
CA LEU A 232 -2.13 -10.88 -20.92
C LEU A 232 -1.36 -10.64 -22.24
N PRO A 233 -0.62 -9.52 -22.37
CA PRO A 233 0.21 -9.24 -23.55
C PRO A 233 1.21 -10.35 -23.89
N ASN A 234 1.73 -11.06 -22.88
CA ASN A 234 2.62 -12.21 -23.01
C ASN A 234 1.90 -13.51 -23.43
N LYS A 235 0.60 -13.44 -23.77
CA LYS A 235 -0.30 -14.57 -24.10
C LYS A 235 -0.61 -15.52 -22.94
N GLN A 236 -0.19 -15.22 -21.74
CA GLN A 236 -0.64 -15.94 -20.56
C GLN A 236 -2.12 -15.65 -20.31
N ARG A 237 -2.89 -16.69 -20.03
CA ARG A 237 -4.30 -16.58 -19.71
C ARG A 237 -4.50 -16.66 -18.20
N LEU A 238 -5.08 -15.61 -17.63
CA LEU A 238 -5.45 -15.56 -16.22
C LEU A 238 -6.87 -16.07 -16.05
N GLU A 239 -6.99 -17.17 -15.35
CA GLU A 239 -8.28 -17.78 -15.00
C GLU A 239 -8.76 -17.29 -13.62
N LYS A 240 -10.07 -17.40 -13.40
CA LYS A 240 -10.70 -17.10 -12.12
C LYS A 240 -10.07 -17.96 -11.00
N GLY A 241 -9.81 -17.35 -9.86
CA GLY A 241 -9.22 -18.00 -8.67
C GLY A 241 -7.70 -18.13 -8.66
N ARG A 242 -6.98 -17.72 -9.73
CA ARG A 242 -5.52 -17.84 -9.82
C ARG A 242 -4.76 -16.49 -9.76
N VAL A 243 -5.49 -15.40 -9.56
CA VAL A 243 -4.92 -14.06 -9.75
C VAL A 243 -3.91 -13.69 -8.67
N LEU A 244 -4.23 -13.89 -7.39
CA LEU A 244 -3.30 -13.58 -6.28
C LEU A 244 -2.03 -14.44 -6.35
N GLU A 245 -2.18 -15.72 -6.70
CA GLU A 245 -1.05 -16.61 -6.92
C GLU A 245 -0.16 -16.11 -8.07
N ALA A 246 -0.76 -15.74 -9.20
CA ALA A 246 -0.01 -15.17 -10.33
C ALA A 246 0.73 -13.88 -9.98
N PHE A 247 0.14 -13.00 -9.14
CA PHE A 247 0.83 -11.82 -8.62
C PHE A 247 2.06 -12.17 -7.78
N ARG A 248 1.93 -13.15 -6.88
CA ARG A 248 3.04 -13.58 -6.01
C ARG A 248 4.12 -14.31 -6.79
N GLU A 249 3.73 -15.16 -7.75
CA GLU A 249 4.66 -15.86 -8.65
C GLU A 249 5.42 -14.88 -9.54
N SER A 250 4.76 -13.88 -10.12
CA SER A 250 5.40 -12.88 -10.98
C SER A 250 6.43 -12.02 -10.25
N TRP A 251 6.24 -11.81 -8.96
CA TRP A 251 7.19 -11.10 -8.10
C TRP A 251 8.37 -11.97 -7.71
N SER A 252 8.24 -13.29 -7.73
CA SER A 252 9.26 -14.24 -7.29
C SER A 252 10.30 -14.49 -8.38
N LEU A 253 11.53 -14.76 -7.96
CA LEU A 253 12.54 -15.31 -8.88
C LEU A 253 12.08 -16.66 -9.44
N PRO A 254 12.34 -16.96 -10.71
CA PRO A 254 12.02 -18.28 -11.27
C PRO A 254 12.67 -19.39 -10.45
N PRO A 255 11.98 -20.54 -10.26
CA PRO A 255 12.55 -21.69 -9.56
C PRO A 255 13.89 -22.12 -10.17
N GLY A 256 14.88 -22.39 -9.32
CA GLY A 256 16.23 -22.77 -9.77
C GLY A 256 17.14 -21.61 -10.13
N SER A 257 16.65 -20.36 -10.05
CA SER A 257 17.52 -19.17 -10.17
C SER A 257 18.43 -19.08 -8.94
N LEU A 258 19.72 -18.92 -9.19
CA LEU A 258 20.69 -18.67 -8.13
C LEU A 258 20.75 -17.17 -7.85
N VAL A 259 20.73 -16.80 -6.58
CA VAL A 259 20.73 -15.39 -6.15
C VAL A 259 22.17 -14.98 -5.81
N THR A 260 22.74 -14.07 -6.59
CA THR A 260 23.95 -13.37 -6.19
C THR A 260 23.63 -12.00 -5.64
N PRO A 261 24.41 -11.51 -4.68
CA PRO A 261 24.30 -10.13 -4.20
C PRO A 261 24.90 -9.17 -5.25
N GLY A 262 24.22 -8.98 -6.38
CA GLY A 262 24.58 -7.96 -7.37
C GLY A 262 23.42 -7.00 -7.55
N VAL A 263 23.72 -5.70 -7.72
CA VAL A 263 22.70 -4.66 -7.87
C VAL A 263 22.99 -3.79 -9.07
N VAL A 264 21.93 -3.44 -9.78
CA VAL A 264 21.98 -2.40 -10.80
C VAL A 264 21.78 -1.06 -10.12
N ILE A 265 22.79 -0.20 -10.21
CA ILE A 265 22.72 1.19 -9.76
C ILE A 265 22.57 2.13 -10.94
N THR A 266 21.86 3.23 -10.72
CA THR A 266 21.67 4.28 -11.73
C THR A 266 22.23 5.59 -11.21
N ALA A 267 23.07 6.22 -12.00
CA ALA A 267 23.59 7.55 -11.70
C ALA A 267 22.44 8.58 -11.76
N THR A 268 22.29 9.36 -10.72
CA THR A 268 21.29 10.43 -10.64
C THR A 268 21.80 11.78 -11.16
N ARG A 269 23.13 11.92 -11.30
CA ARG A 269 23.82 13.13 -11.77
C ARG A 269 24.98 12.75 -12.69
N PRO A 270 25.50 13.69 -13.50
CA PRO A 270 26.78 13.49 -14.17
C PRO A 270 27.90 13.21 -13.15
N PHE A 271 28.78 12.30 -13.48
CA PHE A 271 29.86 11.85 -12.60
C PHE A 271 31.15 11.61 -13.39
N THR A 272 32.29 11.61 -12.69
CA THR A 272 33.61 11.42 -13.25
C THR A 272 34.33 10.17 -12.77
N GLY A 273 33.68 9.42 -11.87
CA GLY A 273 34.23 8.19 -11.33
C GLY A 273 33.20 7.47 -10.46
N VAL A 274 33.51 6.22 -10.15
CA VAL A 274 32.77 5.38 -9.20
C VAL A 274 33.73 4.96 -8.09
N GLU A 275 33.36 5.15 -6.82
CA GLU A 275 34.13 4.68 -5.68
C GLU A 275 33.42 3.46 -5.10
N LEU A 276 34.15 2.37 -4.98
CA LEU A 276 33.77 1.11 -4.38
C LEU A 276 34.36 1.04 -2.98
N THR A 277 33.58 0.65 -1.99
CA THR A 277 34.07 0.48 -0.63
C THR A 277 33.58 -0.87 -0.08
N LEU A 278 34.50 -1.81 0.13
CA LEU A 278 34.26 -3.03 0.89
C LEU A 278 34.48 -2.69 2.37
N SER A 279 33.46 -2.87 3.19
CA SER A 279 33.50 -2.49 4.61
C SER A 279 33.25 -3.68 5.51
N TYR A 280 34.09 -3.80 6.55
CA TYR A 280 33.88 -4.71 7.69
C TYR A 280 34.21 -3.94 8.96
N SER A 281 33.31 -3.07 9.37
CA SER A 281 33.59 -2.05 10.38
C SER A 281 32.80 -2.30 11.66
N ASN A 282 33.48 -2.13 12.82
CA ASN A 282 32.86 -2.32 14.14
C ASN A 282 32.15 -3.68 14.26
N LYS A 283 32.82 -4.76 13.87
CA LYS A 283 32.32 -6.14 13.83
C LYS A 283 33.17 -7.03 14.70
N GLU A 284 32.62 -8.19 15.07
CA GLU A 284 33.35 -9.34 15.58
C GLU A 284 33.46 -10.41 14.49
N GLY A 285 34.31 -11.42 14.69
CA GLY A 285 34.52 -12.51 13.72
C GLY A 285 35.40 -12.13 12.54
N GLN A 286 35.16 -12.74 11.39
CA GLN A 286 35.99 -12.63 10.19
C GLN A 286 35.15 -12.54 8.93
N ALA A 287 35.61 -11.82 7.93
CA ALA A 287 35.01 -11.77 6.61
C ALA A 287 36.08 -11.88 5.52
N TRP A 288 35.75 -12.61 4.46
CA TRP A 288 36.54 -12.73 3.24
C TRP A 288 35.79 -12.05 2.11
N PHE A 289 36.49 -11.30 1.29
CA PHE A 289 35.96 -10.65 0.10
C PHE A 289 36.70 -11.13 -1.14
N ASP A 290 35.97 -11.28 -2.25
CA ASP A 290 36.50 -11.73 -3.52
C ASP A 290 35.57 -11.34 -4.69
N SER A 291 36.07 -11.45 -5.92
CA SER A 291 35.30 -11.37 -7.17
C SER A 291 34.40 -10.13 -7.26
N VAL A 292 34.99 -8.96 -7.13
CA VAL A 292 34.29 -7.68 -7.28
C VAL A 292 34.02 -7.41 -8.75
N GLU A 293 32.79 -7.12 -9.10
CA GLU A 293 32.38 -6.78 -10.48
C GLU A 293 31.78 -5.40 -10.55
N VAL A 294 32.24 -4.60 -11.53
CA VAL A 294 31.62 -3.35 -11.95
C VAL A 294 31.45 -3.42 -13.47
N MET A 295 30.20 -3.44 -13.96
CA MET A 295 29.92 -3.51 -15.38
C MET A 295 29.02 -2.37 -15.81
N ASP A 296 29.45 -1.65 -16.85
CA ASP A 296 28.65 -0.63 -17.53
C ASP A 296 27.57 -1.34 -18.38
N LEU A 297 26.29 -1.15 -18.06
CA LEU A 297 25.18 -1.80 -18.76
C LEU A 297 24.83 -1.15 -20.10
N GLU A 298 25.31 0.07 -20.35
CA GLU A 298 25.16 0.73 -21.64
C GLU A 298 26.28 0.31 -22.62
N ARG A 299 27.39 -0.14 -22.08
CA ARG A 299 28.57 -0.62 -22.83
C ARG A 299 29.08 -1.91 -22.18
N PRO A 300 28.31 -3.02 -22.29
CA PRO A 300 28.72 -4.27 -21.69
C PRO A 300 30.03 -4.77 -22.30
N GLY A 301 30.99 -5.11 -21.45
CA GLY A 301 32.34 -5.50 -21.84
C GLY A 301 33.09 -6.08 -20.65
N ALA A 302 34.32 -5.63 -20.46
CA ALA A 302 35.16 -6.05 -19.35
C ALA A 302 34.66 -5.52 -17.99
N ASN A 303 34.98 -6.23 -16.92
CA ASN A 303 34.86 -5.74 -15.56
C ASN A 303 35.72 -4.47 -15.41
N LEU A 304 35.12 -3.42 -14.88
CA LEU A 304 35.81 -2.12 -14.69
C LEU A 304 36.60 -2.02 -13.38
N ALA A 305 36.42 -2.96 -12.47
CA ALA A 305 37.22 -3.03 -11.27
C ALA A 305 38.63 -3.54 -11.60
N ASP A 306 39.65 -2.87 -11.04
CA ASP A 306 41.03 -3.34 -11.12
C ASP A 306 41.26 -4.45 -10.08
N ASN A 307 42.05 -5.47 -10.44
CA ASN A 307 42.37 -6.61 -9.59
C ASN A 307 41.10 -7.15 -8.85
N PRO A 308 40.04 -7.52 -9.59
CA PRO A 308 38.73 -7.78 -9.04
C PRO A 308 38.66 -9.06 -8.20
N SER A 309 39.59 -9.98 -8.39
CA SER A 309 39.71 -11.26 -7.67
C SER A 309 40.93 -11.29 -6.73
N PHE A 310 41.55 -10.15 -6.49
CA PHE A 310 42.64 -9.98 -5.50
C PHE A 310 43.84 -10.88 -5.72
N GLU A 311 44.12 -11.26 -6.94
CA GLU A 311 45.27 -12.14 -7.30
C GLU A 311 46.61 -11.40 -7.39
N GLU A 312 46.55 -10.07 -7.62
CA GLU A 312 47.75 -9.23 -7.81
C GLU A 312 48.12 -8.53 -6.49
N ASP A 313 49.40 -8.71 -6.07
CA ASP A 313 50.03 -8.12 -4.91
C ASP A 313 51.52 -7.99 -5.27
N SER A 314 51.82 -6.98 -6.11
CA SER A 314 53.13 -6.83 -6.76
C SER A 314 54.19 -6.29 -5.81
N ASP A 315 53.83 -5.50 -4.83
CA ASP A 315 54.71 -4.94 -3.81
C ASP A 315 54.87 -5.80 -2.57
N GLN A 316 54.08 -6.90 -2.49
CA GLN A 316 54.12 -7.89 -1.43
C GLN A 316 53.82 -7.33 -0.03
N ASP A 317 52.94 -6.34 0.01
CA ASP A 317 52.48 -5.76 1.28
C ASP A 317 51.33 -6.55 1.93
N GLY A 318 50.86 -7.59 1.25
CA GLY A 318 49.77 -8.47 1.70
C GLY A 318 48.37 -7.91 1.42
N LEU A 319 48.26 -6.84 0.65
CA LEU A 319 47.00 -6.23 0.22
C LEU A 319 46.87 -6.29 -1.31
N PRO A 320 45.65 -6.25 -1.85
CA PRO A 320 45.46 -6.31 -3.30
C PRO A 320 45.89 -4.99 -3.99
N ASP A 321 46.66 -5.11 -5.04
CA ASP A 321 47.04 -3.98 -5.92
C ASP A 321 45.78 -3.25 -6.43
N GLY A 322 45.85 -1.94 -6.55
CA GLY A 322 44.75 -1.09 -7.03
C GLY A 322 43.66 -0.79 -6.00
N TRP A 323 43.77 -1.30 -4.79
CA TRP A 323 42.90 -1.04 -3.67
C TRP A 323 43.57 -0.29 -2.55
N ARG A 324 42.91 0.68 -1.94
CA ARG A 324 43.42 1.49 -0.84
C ARG A 324 42.80 1.03 0.49
N ALA A 325 43.64 0.71 1.42
CA ALA A 325 43.22 0.29 2.77
C ALA A 325 42.85 1.50 3.64
N GLU A 326 41.81 1.34 4.45
CA GLU A 326 41.39 2.27 5.50
C GLU A 326 41.16 1.50 6.81
N GLY A 327 41.98 1.76 7.81
CA GLY A 327 41.86 1.17 9.15
C GLY A 327 42.17 -0.33 9.23
N LEU A 328 42.80 -0.90 8.20
CA LEU A 328 43.28 -2.28 8.23
C LEU A 328 44.56 -2.37 9.08
N THR A 329 44.82 -3.56 9.57
CA THR A 329 45.95 -3.91 10.43
C THR A 329 46.65 -5.15 9.87
N GLU A 330 47.75 -5.57 10.44
CA GLU A 330 48.54 -6.72 9.98
C GLU A 330 47.75 -8.06 9.94
N VAL A 331 46.61 -8.13 10.64
CA VAL A 331 45.72 -9.32 10.60
C VAL A 331 44.78 -9.34 9.42
N ASP A 332 44.63 -8.19 8.73
CA ASP A 332 43.78 -8.02 7.55
C ASP A 332 44.69 -8.11 6.31
N HIS A 333 44.62 -9.19 5.57
CA HIS A 333 45.53 -9.46 4.45
C HIS A 333 44.96 -10.45 3.45
N LEU A 334 45.65 -10.61 2.33
CA LEU A 334 45.34 -11.63 1.34
C LEU A 334 45.61 -13.03 1.92
N VAL A 335 44.68 -13.93 1.74
CA VAL A 335 44.73 -15.31 2.22
C VAL A 335 44.43 -16.32 1.11
N THR A 336 44.86 -17.55 1.28
CA THR A 336 44.63 -18.68 0.34
C THR A 336 43.72 -19.75 0.91
N ASP A 337 43.24 -19.58 2.14
CA ASP A 337 42.42 -20.56 2.83
C ASP A 337 41.03 -20.70 2.16
N TYR A 338 40.51 -19.57 1.72
CA TYR A 338 39.24 -19.50 1.04
C TYR A 338 39.38 -18.52 -0.13
N ALA A 339 38.99 -18.93 -1.33
CA ALA A 339 38.89 -18.09 -2.52
C ALA A 339 37.59 -18.45 -3.24
N HIS A 340 36.87 -17.43 -3.76
CA HIS A 340 35.73 -17.62 -4.61
C HIS A 340 36.14 -17.83 -6.07
N SER A 341 37.13 -17.04 -6.52
CA SER A 341 37.79 -17.22 -7.81
C SER A 341 39.30 -17.12 -7.66
N GLY A 342 40.04 -17.73 -8.56
CA GLY A 342 41.49 -17.74 -8.46
C GLY A 342 42.01 -18.53 -7.24
N SER A 343 43.00 -17.94 -6.57
CA SER A 343 43.71 -18.58 -5.46
C SER A 343 43.71 -17.77 -4.16
N ARG A 344 43.27 -16.53 -4.20
CA ARG A 344 43.34 -15.57 -3.09
C ARG A 344 42.02 -14.89 -2.82
N SER A 345 41.83 -14.45 -1.59
CA SER A 345 40.77 -13.50 -1.19
C SER A 345 41.29 -12.56 -0.11
N LEU A 346 40.58 -11.47 0.11
CA LEU A 346 40.92 -10.48 1.15
C LEU A 346 40.21 -10.87 2.46
N LEU A 347 41.00 -11.20 3.50
CA LEU A 347 40.52 -11.39 4.85
C LEU A 347 40.46 -10.04 5.59
N MET A 348 39.35 -9.76 6.24
CA MET A 348 39.19 -8.71 7.26
C MET A 348 38.78 -9.34 8.58
N VAL A 349 39.54 -9.09 9.64
CA VAL A 349 39.26 -9.57 11.00
C VAL A 349 38.53 -8.48 11.77
N GLY A 350 37.45 -8.83 12.42
CA GLY A 350 36.62 -7.89 13.19
C GLY A 350 37.38 -7.20 14.31
N ALA A 351 37.10 -5.92 14.51
CA ALA A 351 37.61 -5.12 15.62
C ALA A 351 36.49 -4.15 16.07
N PRO A 352 36.04 -4.27 17.33
CA PRO A 352 35.03 -3.34 17.88
C PRO A 352 35.49 -1.89 17.78
N GLN A 353 34.53 -0.99 17.48
CA GLN A 353 34.76 0.47 17.35
C GLN A 353 35.79 0.88 16.28
N THR A 354 36.18 -0.03 15.39
CA THR A 354 37.16 0.24 14.34
C THR A 354 36.47 0.25 12.98
N ARG A 355 36.73 1.31 12.19
CA ARG A 355 36.32 1.34 10.78
C ARG A 355 37.41 0.61 9.97
N LYS A 356 37.00 -0.43 9.25
CA LYS A 356 37.83 -1.17 8.31
C LYS A 356 37.19 -1.16 6.93
N ALA A 357 37.94 -0.78 5.92
CA ALA A 357 37.50 -0.77 4.54
C ALA A 357 38.61 -0.92 3.53
N MET A 358 38.30 -1.50 2.36
CA MET A 358 39.11 -1.40 1.14
C MET A 358 38.36 -0.58 0.12
N VAL A 359 39.05 0.41 -0.47
CA VAL A 359 38.44 1.38 -1.36
C VAL A 359 39.13 1.35 -2.71
N GLN A 360 38.33 1.29 -3.77
CA GLN A 360 38.85 1.46 -5.14
C GLN A 360 38.08 2.56 -5.85
N ARG A 361 38.79 3.34 -6.67
CA ARG A 361 38.20 4.34 -7.55
C ARG A 361 38.33 3.93 -9.00
N VAL A 362 37.20 3.68 -9.60
CA VAL A 362 37.10 3.38 -11.04
C VAL A 362 36.90 4.68 -11.80
N SER A 363 37.85 4.99 -12.68
CA SER A 363 37.82 6.21 -13.52
C SER A 363 36.92 5.99 -14.72
N ILE A 364 35.63 6.36 -14.57
CA ILE A 364 34.65 6.32 -15.63
C ILE A 364 33.71 7.51 -15.51
N ALA A 365 33.58 8.29 -16.58
CA ALA A 365 32.65 9.41 -16.63
C ALA A 365 31.31 9.00 -17.27
N GLY A 366 30.22 9.55 -16.75
CA GLY A 366 28.90 9.31 -17.25
C GLY A 366 27.92 10.44 -16.93
N LYS A 367 26.69 10.25 -17.38
CA LYS A 367 25.58 11.20 -17.18
C LYS A 367 24.52 10.63 -16.24
N ALA A 368 23.59 11.47 -15.82
CA ALA A 368 22.39 10.98 -15.17
C ALA A 368 21.68 9.93 -16.06
N GLY A 369 21.22 8.84 -15.46
CA GLY A 369 20.63 7.71 -16.15
C GLY A 369 21.61 6.59 -16.55
N SER A 370 22.93 6.80 -16.47
CA SER A 370 23.91 5.72 -16.70
C SER A 370 23.77 4.62 -15.65
N ARG A 371 23.78 3.35 -16.09
CA ARG A 371 23.51 2.20 -15.24
C ARG A 371 24.71 1.27 -15.16
N PHE A 372 24.97 0.81 -13.94
CA PHE A 372 26.06 -0.14 -13.68
C PHE A 372 25.52 -1.33 -12.90
N ARG A 373 26.02 -2.53 -13.23
CA ARG A 373 25.87 -3.71 -12.40
C ARG A 373 27.09 -3.82 -11.50
N ILE A 374 26.86 -3.97 -10.20
CA ILE A 374 27.91 -4.08 -9.19
C ILE A 374 27.65 -5.28 -8.31
N SER A 375 28.66 -6.10 -8.09
CA SER A 375 28.63 -7.23 -7.17
C SER A 375 29.97 -7.47 -6.51
N ALA A 376 29.96 -8.16 -5.39
CA ALA A 376 31.12 -8.76 -4.76
C ALA A 376 30.70 -10.07 -4.11
N PHE A 377 31.62 -11.01 -4.02
CA PHE A 377 31.42 -12.22 -3.21
C PHE A 377 32.06 -12.01 -1.85
N SER A 378 31.40 -12.50 -0.83
CA SER A 378 31.92 -12.48 0.51
C SER A 378 31.46 -13.71 1.28
N ARG A 379 32.30 -14.11 2.23
CA ARG A 379 32.06 -15.18 3.21
C ARG A 379 32.32 -14.60 4.58
N SER A 380 31.62 -15.05 5.61
CA SER A 380 31.88 -14.63 6.99
C SER A 380 31.85 -15.81 7.96
N GLN A 381 32.57 -15.64 9.06
CA GLN A 381 32.58 -16.61 10.16
C GLN A 381 32.54 -15.84 11.50
N ASP A 382 31.67 -16.31 12.41
CA ASP A 382 31.49 -15.75 13.75
C ASP A 382 31.21 -14.23 13.76
N THR A 383 30.63 -13.72 12.66
CA THR A 383 30.28 -12.30 12.48
C THR A 383 28.99 -11.99 13.23
N ASP A 384 29.05 -10.95 14.06
CA ASP A 384 27.86 -10.43 14.74
C ASP A 384 26.93 -9.67 13.80
N THR A 385 25.65 -9.58 14.17
CA THR A 385 24.64 -8.78 13.45
C THR A 385 24.63 -7.30 13.89
N LYS A 386 25.39 -6.98 14.95
CA LYS A 386 25.49 -5.64 15.56
C LYS A 386 26.70 -4.91 15.02
N GLY A 387 26.76 -3.63 15.28
CA GLY A 387 27.90 -2.80 14.91
C GLY A 387 27.75 -2.08 13.58
N GLY A 388 28.87 -1.80 12.94
CA GLY A 388 28.93 -1.03 11.69
C GLY A 388 28.69 -1.89 10.44
N PRO A 389 28.93 -1.30 9.25
CA PRO A 389 28.63 -1.99 8.00
C PRO A 389 29.56 -3.18 7.75
N TYR A 390 28.93 -4.28 7.30
CA TYR A 390 29.53 -5.37 6.54
C TYR A 390 28.88 -5.28 5.14
N ALA A 391 29.56 -4.66 4.18
CA ALA A 391 28.88 -4.27 2.93
C ALA A 391 29.86 -3.92 1.81
N LEU A 392 29.38 -4.02 0.56
CA LEU A 392 29.90 -3.26 -0.57
C LEU A 392 29.08 -1.98 -0.71
N THR A 393 29.74 -0.84 -0.65
CA THR A 393 29.14 0.48 -0.86
C THR A 393 29.67 1.09 -2.13
N VAL A 394 28.81 1.80 -2.87
CA VAL A 394 29.15 2.44 -4.13
C VAL A 394 28.75 3.90 -4.10
N SER A 395 29.66 4.77 -4.52
CA SER A 395 29.40 6.20 -4.63
C SER A 395 29.82 6.72 -6.02
N PHE A 396 28.95 7.52 -6.65
CA PHE A 396 29.36 8.28 -7.84
C PHE A 396 30.15 9.51 -7.41
N LEU A 397 31.22 9.84 -8.15
CA LEU A 397 32.12 10.95 -7.81
C LEU A 397 31.80 12.19 -8.66
N ASP A 398 31.84 13.38 -8.03
CA ASP A 398 31.75 14.67 -8.74
C ASP A 398 33.05 15.02 -9.46
N GLU A 399 33.05 16.15 -10.18
CA GLU A 399 34.23 16.66 -10.89
C GLU A 399 35.46 16.93 -9.98
N LYS A 400 35.24 17.01 -8.67
CA LYS A 400 36.28 17.17 -7.67
C LYS A 400 36.67 15.85 -6.99
N GLY A 401 36.15 14.73 -7.49
CA GLY A 401 36.38 13.39 -6.93
C GLY A 401 35.73 13.15 -5.57
N ARG A 402 34.70 13.91 -5.23
CA ARG A 402 33.96 13.73 -3.97
C ARG A 402 32.71 12.89 -4.19
N PRO A 403 32.33 11.99 -3.26
CA PRO A 403 31.08 11.25 -3.31
C PRO A 403 29.89 12.21 -3.40
N GLN A 404 29.03 12.02 -4.40
CA GLN A 404 27.80 12.80 -4.58
C GLN A 404 26.63 12.20 -3.81
N SER A 405 26.55 10.88 -3.78
CA SER A 405 25.56 10.12 -3.05
C SER A 405 26.09 8.71 -2.84
N THR A 406 25.82 8.14 -1.69
CA THR A 406 26.09 6.73 -1.43
C THR A 406 24.89 5.91 -1.89
N VAL A 407 25.08 5.04 -2.86
CA VAL A 407 24.07 4.11 -3.31
C VAL A 407 24.37 2.76 -2.70
N ALA A 408 23.36 2.24 -2.02
CA ALA A 408 23.21 0.91 -1.49
C ALA A 408 24.42 0.26 -0.82
N ALA A 409 24.36 0.16 0.49
CA ALA A 409 25.08 -0.85 1.24
C ALA A 409 24.41 -2.21 0.99
N PHE A 410 25.13 -3.16 0.43
CA PHE A 410 24.67 -4.53 0.37
C PHE A 410 25.19 -5.25 1.60
N PRO A 411 24.37 -5.65 2.57
CA PRO A 411 24.84 -6.55 3.61
C PRO A 411 25.16 -7.89 2.96
N VAL A 412 26.41 -8.24 2.94
CA VAL A 412 26.89 -9.54 2.45
C VAL A 412 27.08 -10.45 3.65
N LEU A 413 25.99 -10.92 4.25
CA LEU A 413 26.04 -11.93 5.33
C LEU A 413 25.92 -13.32 4.70
N THR A 414 27.04 -14.02 4.57
CA THR A 414 27.04 -15.41 4.07
C THR A 414 27.99 -16.26 4.88
N HIS A 415 27.52 -17.43 5.33
CA HIS A 415 28.37 -18.45 5.96
C HIS A 415 29.19 -19.23 4.94
N ASP A 416 28.75 -19.26 3.68
CA ASP A 416 29.49 -19.79 2.54
C ASP A 416 29.56 -18.72 1.45
N TRP A 417 30.52 -18.88 0.50
CA TRP A 417 30.52 -18.05 -0.69
C TRP A 417 29.12 -18.07 -1.27
N ALA A 418 28.52 -16.89 -1.42
CA ALA A 418 27.24 -16.77 -2.08
C ALA A 418 27.40 -17.34 -3.48
N THR A 419 26.77 -18.47 -3.74
CA THR A 419 26.88 -19.18 -5.01
C THR A 419 26.40 -18.29 -6.15
N ALA A 420 27.20 -18.19 -7.18
CA ALA A 420 27.00 -17.38 -8.37
C ALA A 420 25.72 -17.76 -9.12
N GLY A 421 24.63 -17.12 -8.78
CA GLY A 421 23.52 -16.97 -9.71
C GLY A 421 23.69 -15.64 -10.44
N SER A 422 23.31 -15.55 -11.69
CA SER A 422 23.65 -14.41 -12.50
C SER A 422 23.08 -13.11 -11.90
N ALA A 423 23.92 -12.14 -11.59
CA ALA A 423 23.52 -10.76 -11.28
C ALA A 423 22.63 -10.16 -12.38
N GLU A 424 22.71 -10.69 -13.58
CA GLU A 424 21.81 -10.44 -14.71
C GLU A 424 20.39 -10.92 -14.43
N ILE A 425 20.19 -12.08 -13.80
CA ILE A 425 18.86 -12.57 -13.42
C ILE A 425 18.26 -11.70 -12.33
N LEU A 426 19.04 -11.30 -11.32
CA LEU A 426 18.61 -10.40 -10.26
C LEU A 426 18.30 -8.99 -10.77
N GLY A 427 19.17 -8.41 -11.57
CA GLY A 427 18.95 -7.09 -12.16
C GLY A 427 17.75 -7.09 -13.09
N ARG A 428 17.58 -8.13 -13.89
CA ARG A 428 16.43 -8.33 -14.75
C ARG A 428 15.17 -8.56 -13.94
N TRP A 429 15.20 -9.42 -12.94
CA TRP A 429 14.10 -9.64 -12.03
C TRP A 429 13.73 -8.35 -11.29
N TRP A 430 14.69 -7.64 -10.69
CA TRP A 430 14.41 -6.41 -9.96
C TRP A 430 13.76 -5.34 -10.83
N SER A 431 14.22 -5.16 -12.07
CA SER A 431 13.65 -4.20 -13.01
C SER A 431 12.27 -4.59 -13.54
N HIS A 432 11.97 -5.89 -13.61
CA HIS A 432 10.73 -6.41 -14.23
C HIS A 432 9.75 -7.06 -13.26
N ARG A 433 10.09 -7.19 -11.96
CA ARG A 433 9.26 -7.86 -10.97
C ARG A 433 7.86 -7.26 -10.77
N LYS A 434 7.65 -6.03 -11.27
CA LYS A 434 6.37 -5.31 -11.19
C LYS A 434 5.69 -5.14 -12.56
N ASP A 435 6.29 -5.59 -13.65
CA ASP A 435 5.75 -5.45 -15.00
C ASP A 435 4.40 -6.14 -15.14
N PHE A 436 4.21 -7.25 -14.42
CA PHE A 436 2.95 -7.97 -14.37
C PHE A 436 1.76 -7.06 -13.99
N ILE A 437 1.96 -6.10 -13.10
CA ILE A 437 0.91 -5.14 -12.72
C ILE A 437 0.49 -4.30 -13.93
N GLY A 438 1.47 -3.86 -14.72
CA GLY A 438 1.23 -3.12 -15.98
C GLY A 438 0.54 -3.96 -17.04
N GLU A 439 1.03 -5.18 -17.29
CA GLU A 439 0.43 -6.13 -18.24
C GLU A 439 -1.02 -6.45 -17.90
N PHE A 440 -1.29 -6.64 -16.61
CA PHE A 440 -2.62 -6.86 -16.08
C PHE A 440 -3.56 -5.67 -16.34
N MET A 441 -3.13 -4.45 -16.01
CA MET A 441 -3.94 -3.24 -16.22
C MET A 441 -4.24 -3.03 -17.72
N VAL A 442 -3.25 -3.26 -18.57
CA VAL A 442 -3.44 -3.18 -20.04
C VAL A 442 -4.45 -4.22 -20.52
N ALA A 443 -4.37 -5.47 -20.04
CA ALA A 443 -5.31 -6.51 -20.41
C ALA A 443 -6.74 -6.21 -19.94
N ALA A 444 -6.89 -5.74 -18.70
CA ALA A 444 -8.19 -5.35 -18.13
C ALA A 444 -8.83 -4.20 -18.93
N LEU A 445 -8.08 -3.13 -19.16
CA LEU A 445 -8.54 -1.98 -19.95
C LEU A 445 -8.85 -2.37 -21.40
N SER A 446 -8.00 -3.17 -22.03
CA SER A 446 -8.24 -3.67 -23.38
C SER A 446 -9.56 -4.44 -23.46
N LYS A 447 -9.84 -5.34 -22.50
CA LYS A 447 -11.11 -6.07 -22.46
C LYS A 447 -12.31 -5.14 -22.31
N LEU A 448 -12.22 -4.15 -21.38
CA LEU A 448 -13.30 -3.19 -21.16
C LEU A 448 -13.59 -2.31 -22.39
N LEU A 449 -12.54 -1.89 -23.10
CA LEU A 449 -12.67 -0.92 -24.20
C LEU A 449 -12.90 -1.58 -25.57
N THR A 450 -12.33 -2.77 -25.80
CA THR A 450 -12.36 -3.39 -27.15
C THR A 450 -13.32 -4.58 -27.26
N LYS A 451 -13.71 -5.20 -26.15
CA LYS A 451 -14.61 -6.37 -26.11
C LYS A 451 -15.66 -6.23 -24.99
N PRO A 452 -16.40 -5.12 -24.93
CA PRO A 452 -17.33 -4.85 -23.84
C PRO A 452 -18.48 -5.88 -23.75
N GLU A 453 -18.84 -6.54 -24.85
CA GLU A 453 -19.83 -7.61 -24.91
C GLU A 453 -19.42 -8.86 -24.15
N GLY A 454 -18.13 -9.05 -23.89
CA GLY A 454 -17.59 -10.13 -23.08
C GLY A 454 -17.51 -9.81 -21.58
N VAL A 455 -17.96 -8.64 -21.16
CA VAL A 455 -17.93 -8.19 -19.76
C VAL A 455 -19.29 -8.42 -19.10
N ARG A 456 -19.29 -9.07 -17.94
CA ARG A 456 -20.48 -9.22 -17.10
C ARG A 456 -20.65 -7.97 -16.22
N TRP A 457 -21.22 -6.92 -16.82
CA TRP A 457 -21.33 -5.60 -16.20
C TRP A 457 -21.96 -5.58 -14.80
N PRO A 458 -23.08 -6.32 -14.52
CA PRO A 458 -23.62 -6.36 -13.16
C PRO A 458 -22.64 -6.91 -12.13
N GLU A 459 -21.92 -7.98 -12.46
CA GLU A 459 -20.91 -8.57 -11.57
C GLU A 459 -19.72 -7.61 -11.35
N LEU A 460 -19.25 -6.97 -12.39
CA LEU A 460 -18.17 -5.97 -12.30
C LEU A 460 -18.58 -4.78 -11.42
N LEU A 461 -19.76 -4.21 -11.66
CA LEU A 461 -20.26 -3.07 -10.89
C LEU A 461 -20.46 -3.42 -9.42
N LEU A 462 -21.04 -4.57 -9.11
CA LEU A 462 -21.17 -5.05 -7.73
C LEU A 462 -19.80 -5.26 -7.08
N THR A 463 -18.84 -5.78 -7.82
CA THR A 463 -17.47 -5.95 -7.33
C THR A 463 -16.82 -4.60 -7.02
N VAL A 464 -16.92 -3.63 -7.92
CA VAL A 464 -16.40 -2.27 -7.70
C VAL A 464 -17.05 -1.61 -6.49
N GLY A 465 -18.38 -1.67 -6.38
CA GLY A 465 -19.12 -1.11 -5.23
C GLY A 465 -18.66 -1.73 -3.92
N ARG A 466 -18.59 -3.05 -3.85
CA ARG A 466 -18.08 -3.77 -2.68
C ARG A 466 -16.66 -3.34 -2.31
N LEU A 467 -15.75 -3.22 -3.28
CA LEU A 467 -14.36 -2.82 -3.04
C LEU A 467 -14.23 -1.38 -2.55
N LEU A 468 -15.12 -0.48 -2.98
CA LEU A 468 -15.20 0.88 -2.46
C LEU A 468 -15.74 0.91 -1.03
N ASP A 469 -16.79 0.14 -0.74
CA ASP A 469 -17.39 0.05 0.60
C ASP A 469 -16.43 -0.64 1.60
N GLU A 470 -15.69 -1.63 1.14
CA GLU A 470 -14.66 -2.34 1.92
C GLU A 470 -13.33 -1.59 2.01
N ARG A 471 -13.22 -0.40 1.39
CA ARG A 471 -12.01 0.46 1.35
C ARG A 471 -10.77 -0.20 0.72
N HIS A 472 -10.97 -1.14 -0.21
CA HIS A 472 -9.92 -1.69 -1.07
C HIS A 472 -9.63 -0.78 -2.28
N ILE A 473 -10.58 0.10 -2.61
CA ILE A 473 -10.42 1.21 -3.55
C ILE A 473 -10.79 2.51 -2.83
N GLN A 474 -9.98 3.54 -2.98
CA GLN A 474 -10.23 4.88 -2.44
C GLN A 474 -10.00 5.92 -3.53
N LEU A 475 -10.82 6.96 -3.52
CA LEU A 475 -10.85 7.98 -4.56
C LEU A 475 -10.66 9.38 -3.98
N TYR A 476 -9.79 10.15 -4.60
CA TYR A 476 -9.61 11.57 -4.31
C TYR A 476 -9.60 12.36 -5.61
N VAL A 477 -10.32 13.48 -5.65
CA VAL A 477 -10.30 14.43 -6.77
C VAL A 477 -10.22 15.87 -6.26
N THR A 478 -9.58 16.74 -7.03
CA THR A 478 -9.47 18.17 -6.68
C THR A 478 -10.75 18.96 -6.96
N GLU A 479 -11.66 18.43 -7.79
CA GLU A 479 -12.97 19.07 -8.06
C GLU A 479 -13.88 18.94 -6.82
N PRO A 480 -14.30 20.09 -6.20
CA PRO A 480 -14.92 20.03 -4.87
C PRO A 480 -16.27 19.32 -4.82
N ALA A 481 -17.10 19.45 -5.87
CA ALA A 481 -18.43 18.83 -5.86
C ALA A 481 -18.34 17.31 -6.01
N LEU A 482 -17.41 16.82 -6.83
CA LEU A 482 -17.12 15.38 -6.92
C LEU A 482 -16.48 14.83 -5.65
N GLN A 483 -15.53 15.57 -5.06
CA GLN A 483 -14.95 15.17 -3.78
C GLN A 483 -16.02 15.06 -2.68
N SER A 484 -16.96 16.03 -2.64
CA SER A 484 -18.09 15.98 -1.69
C SER A 484 -19.02 14.80 -1.94
N LEU A 485 -19.23 14.43 -3.21
CA LEU A 485 -19.99 13.23 -3.56
C LEU A 485 -19.29 11.96 -3.05
N LEU A 486 -17.99 11.81 -3.31
CA LEU A 486 -17.20 10.68 -2.84
C LEU A 486 -17.20 10.56 -1.31
N GLN A 487 -17.12 11.70 -0.61
CA GLN A 487 -17.22 11.74 0.86
C GLN A 487 -18.60 11.29 1.36
N ARG A 488 -19.66 11.76 0.73
CA ARG A 488 -21.05 11.37 1.10
C ARG A 488 -21.27 9.87 1.03
N TYR A 489 -20.69 9.21 0.05
CA TYR A 489 -20.80 7.77 -0.13
C TYR A 489 -19.69 6.94 0.55
N GLY A 490 -18.78 7.58 1.32
CA GLY A 490 -17.70 6.90 2.03
C GLY A 490 -16.54 6.45 1.13
N TRP A 491 -16.58 6.73 -0.17
CA TRP A 491 -15.59 6.27 -1.16
C TRP A 491 -14.31 7.12 -1.21
N ALA A 492 -14.35 8.29 -0.56
CA ALA A 492 -13.17 9.14 -0.40
C ALA A 492 -12.18 8.62 0.65
N GLY A 493 -12.53 7.62 1.46
CA GLY A 493 -11.68 7.13 2.53
C GLY A 493 -11.36 8.16 3.63
N THR A 494 -12.24 9.17 3.80
CA THR A 494 -12.12 10.16 4.87
C THR A 494 -12.35 9.55 6.24
N LEU A 495 -11.72 10.11 7.27
CA LEU A 495 -12.14 9.86 8.64
C LEU A 495 -13.52 10.50 8.87
N VAL A 496 -14.51 9.65 9.19
CA VAL A 496 -15.91 10.07 9.29
C VAL A 496 -16.11 10.95 10.53
N GLU A 497 -16.61 12.16 10.33
CA GLU A 497 -17.01 13.02 11.46
C GLU A 497 -18.22 12.44 12.17
N THR A 498 -18.15 12.34 13.49
CA THR A 498 -19.21 11.82 14.35
C THR A 498 -19.45 12.74 15.52
N GLU A 499 -20.70 12.81 15.95
CA GLU A 499 -21.07 13.53 17.18
C GLU A 499 -21.02 12.63 18.42
N GLY A 500 -20.94 11.31 18.24
CA GLY A 500 -20.84 10.29 19.27
C GLY A 500 -19.43 9.76 19.46
N ASP A 501 -19.35 8.53 19.91
CA ASP A 501 -18.10 7.80 20.04
C ASP A 501 -17.57 7.34 18.68
N TYR A 502 -16.25 7.22 18.61
CA TYR A 502 -15.54 6.85 17.39
C TYR A 502 -14.34 5.97 17.70
N LEU A 503 -14.13 4.99 16.88
CA LEU A 503 -12.95 4.12 16.94
C LEU A 503 -12.41 3.83 15.55
N ALA A 504 -11.12 4.05 15.33
CA ALA A 504 -10.39 3.49 14.20
C ALA A 504 -9.03 2.98 14.68
N VAL A 505 -8.75 1.71 14.43
CA VAL A 505 -7.43 1.10 14.65
C VAL A 505 -6.70 1.11 13.31
N VAL A 506 -5.49 1.66 13.29
CA VAL A 506 -4.68 1.86 12.09
C VAL A 506 -3.28 1.32 12.32
N ASP A 507 -2.99 0.20 11.72
CA ASP A 507 -1.69 -0.44 11.75
C ASP A 507 -0.82 0.07 10.60
N SER A 508 0.49 0.12 10.83
CA SER A 508 1.48 0.44 9.82
C SER A 508 2.69 -0.46 9.98
N ASN A 509 2.85 -1.41 9.05
CA ASN A 509 4.01 -2.28 9.01
C ASN A 509 5.24 -1.49 8.55
N LEU A 510 6.14 -1.20 9.48
CA LEU A 510 7.37 -0.44 9.25
C LEU A 510 8.61 -1.34 9.12
N GLY A 511 8.42 -2.62 8.76
CA GLY A 511 9.45 -3.64 8.71
C GLY A 511 10.05 -3.92 7.32
N TYR A 512 9.68 -3.17 6.29
CA TYR A 512 10.13 -3.41 4.90
C TYR A 512 9.87 -4.84 4.39
N ASN A 513 8.84 -5.49 4.86
CA ASN A 513 8.50 -6.86 4.54
C ASN A 513 7.00 -7.02 4.20
N LYS A 514 6.59 -8.25 3.89
CA LYS A 514 5.21 -8.58 3.51
C LYS A 514 4.49 -9.40 4.60
N VAL A 515 4.96 -9.30 5.84
CA VAL A 515 4.53 -10.18 6.92
C VAL A 515 3.09 -9.94 7.36
N THR A 516 2.50 -8.80 7.01
CA THR A 516 1.07 -8.52 7.27
C THR A 516 0.16 -9.62 6.69
N ALA A 517 0.57 -10.29 5.60
CA ALA A 517 -0.12 -11.45 5.05
C ALA A 517 -0.32 -12.60 6.06
N ASN A 518 0.55 -12.71 7.06
CA ASN A 518 0.53 -13.74 8.10
C ASN A 518 0.14 -13.21 9.49
N ILE A 519 -0.34 -11.98 9.57
CA ILE A 519 -0.83 -11.39 10.81
C ILE A 519 -2.35 -11.60 10.92
N THR A 520 -2.78 -12.13 12.03
CA THR A 520 -4.20 -12.13 12.40
C THR A 520 -4.44 -11.13 13.51
N GLN A 521 -5.58 -10.46 13.43
CA GLN A 521 -5.97 -9.41 14.39
C GLN A 521 -7.40 -9.65 14.85
N SER A 522 -7.72 -9.26 16.09
CA SER A 522 -9.09 -9.13 16.59
C SER A 522 -9.21 -7.94 17.53
N VAL A 523 -10.39 -7.32 17.55
CA VAL A 523 -10.65 -6.09 18.31
C VAL A 523 -11.80 -6.33 19.29
N GLY A 524 -11.56 -6.00 20.56
CA GLY A 524 -12.57 -5.93 21.62
C GLY A 524 -12.71 -4.49 22.11
N TYR A 525 -13.93 -3.97 22.12
CA TYR A 525 -14.22 -2.62 22.55
C TYR A 525 -15.31 -2.64 23.63
N GLU A 526 -14.94 -2.33 24.86
CA GLU A 526 -15.82 -2.33 26.02
C GLU A 526 -16.04 -0.89 26.49
N VAL A 527 -17.29 -0.45 26.48
CA VAL A 527 -17.70 0.89 26.91
C VAL A 527 -18.53 0.79 28.16
N SER A 528 -18.25 1.60 29.16
CA SER A 528 -18.95 1.65 30.44
C SER A 528 -19.39 3.07 30.76
N LEU A 529 -20.68 3.24 30.97
CA LEU A 529 -21.27 4.47 31.51
C LEU A 529 -21.55 4.22 33.00
N ASP A 530 -21.03 5.07 33.87
CA ASP A 530 -21.29 5.00 35.29
C ASP A 530 -22.53 5.81 35.71
N THR A 531 -22.89 5.75 37.02
CA THR A 531 -24.03 6.49 37.57
C THR A 531 -23.84 8.01 37.63
N SER A 532 -22.63 8.49 37.46
CA SER A 532 -22.32 9.94 37.38
C SER A 532 -22.45 10.50 35.96
N GLY A 533 -22.66 9.62 34.94
CA GLY A 533 -22.67 9.98 33.53
C GLY A 533 -21.29 9.98 32.87
N GLN A 534 -20.24 9.52 33.58
CA GLN A 534 -18.89 9.39 33.04
C GLN A 534 -18.82 8.16 32.15
N VAL A 535 -18.32 8.33 30.92
CA VAL A 535 -18.09 7.24 29.96
C VAL A 535 -16.60 6.90 29.91
N SER A 536 -16.28 5.64 30.08
CA SER A 536 -14.94 5.09 29.91
C SER A 536 -14.95 3.95 28.90
N ALA A 537 -13.84 3.76 28.22
CA ALA A 537 -13.67 2.71 27.23
C ALA A 537 -12.40 1.90 27.51
N ARG A 538 -12.50 0.59 27.29
CA ARG A 538 -11.35 -0.32 27.21
C ARG A 538 -11.29 -0.91 25.81
N LEU A 539 -10.20 -0.65 25.11
CA LEU A 539 -9.88 -1.27 23.83
C LEU A 539 -8.87 -2.38 24.04
N THR A 540 -9.13 -3.54 23.51
CA THR A 540 -8.19 -4.67 23.47
C THR A 540 -7.98 -5.10 22.04
N ILE A 541 -6.73 -5.11 21.58
CA ILE A 541 -6.37 -5.57 20.24
C ILE A 541 -5.44 -6.76 20.40
N ARG A 542 -5.80 -7.89 19.79
CA ARG A 542 -4.95 -9.08 19.79
C ARG A 542 -4.37 -9.29 18.42
N TYR A 543 -3.07 -9.50 18.39
CA TYR A 543 -2.29 -9.82 17.20
C TYR A 543 -1.67 -11.20 17.35
N ALA A 544 -1.58 -11.93 16.24
CA ALA A 544 -0.78 -13.15 16.19
C ALA A 544 -0.03 -13.22 14.86
N ASN A 545 1.27 -13.44 14.93
CA ASN A 545 2.12 -13.66 13.77
C ASN A 545 2.15 -15.15 13.44
N LYS A 546 1.46 -15.54 12.39
CA LYS A 546 1.36 -16.94 11.94
C LYS A 546 2.48 -17.36 10.98
N SER A 547 3.53 -16.54 10.82
CA SER A 547 4.73 -16.91 10.06
C SER A 547 5.37 -18.17 10.63
N SER A 548 5.86 -19.03 9.75
CA SER A 548 6.51 -20.31 10.13
C SER A 548 8.03 -20.20 10.25
N ALA A 549 8.63 -19.06 9.95
CA ALA A 549 10.06 -18.86 10.05
C ALA A 549 10.54 -19.01 11.51
N SER A 550 11.68 -19.68 11.69
CA SER A 550 12.42 -19.68 12.95
C SER A 550 13.50 -18.60 12.87
N LEU A 551 13.34 -17.54 13.68
CA LEU A 551 14.27 -16.42 13.71
C LEU A 551 14.73 -16.19 15.15
N ASP A 552 16.03 -16.20 15.35
CA ASP A 552 16.62 -15.90 16.67
C ASP A 552 16.46 -14.41 17.00
N GLU A 553 16.67 -13.53 16.01
CA GLU A 553 16.52 -12.08 16.13
C GLU A 553 15.72 -11.49 14.97
N CYS A 554 15.04 -10.38 15.24
CA CYS A 554 14.31 -9.60 14.22
C CYS A 554 15.27 -8.62 13.52
N ASP A 555 15.45 -8.80 12.22
CA ASP A 555 16.23 -7.89 11.37
C ASP A 555 15.34 -7.21 10.34
N LYS A 556 15.30 -5.88 10.36
CA LYS A 556 14.56 -5.06 9.38
C LYS A 556 15.19 -5.06 7.98
N PHE A 557 16.49 -5.28 7.90
CA PHE A 557 17.23 -5.09 6.66
C PHE A 557 17.37 -6.35 5.82
N ARG A 558 16.67 -7.43 6.18
CA ARG A 558 16.61 -8.69 5.41
C ARG A 558 15.74 -8.54 4.15
N GLN A 559 15.99 -7.47 3.37
CA GLN A 559 15.12 -7.05 2.26
C GLN A 559 15.24 -7.88 0.98
N TYR A 560 16.28 -8.70 0.86
CA TYR A 560 16.57 -9.38 -0.40
C TYR A 560 16.35 -10.89 -0.30
N VAL A 561 15.09 -11.25 -0.09
CA VAL A 561 14.69 -12.65 -0.18
C VAL A 561 14.17 -12.97 -1.58
N PRO A 562 14.52 -14.17 -2.13
CA PRO A 562 14.30 -14.46 -3.56
C PRO A 562 12.85 -14.74 -3.93
N THR A 563 11.97 -14.93 -2.95
CA THR A 563 10.56 -15.25 -3.21
C THR A 563 9.63 -14.32 -2.44
N TYR A 564 8.44 -14.13 -2.97
CA TYR A 564 7.40 -13.36 -2.28
C TYR A 564 7.05 -13.99 -0.93
N ASP A 565 6.92 -15.32 -0.89
CA ASP A 565 6.59 -16.05 0.34
C ASP A 565 7.65 -15.82 1.43
N ALA A 566 8.93 -15.78 1.09
CA ALA A 566 9.99 -15.50 2.06
C ALA A 566 9.86 -14.08 2.65
N LEU A 567 9.35 -13.09 1.90
CA LEU A 567 9.03 -11.76 2.43
C LEU A 567 7.86 -11.75 3.41
N THR A 568 6.96 -12.74 3.29
CA THR A 568 5.84 -12.87 4.23
C THR A 568 6.24 -13.55 5.54
N GLN A 569 7.43 -14.16 5.59
CA GLN A 569 7.95 -14.89 6.75
C GLN A 569 8.94 -14.03 7.54
N GLY A 570 8.53 -13.49 8.68
CA GLY A 570 9.41 -12.62 9.44
C GLY A 570 8.76 -11.99 10.65
N CYS A 571 9.47 -11.04 11.26
CA CYS A 571 8.93 -10.23 12.34
C CYS A 571 8.00 -9.14 11.82
N TYR A 572 6.94 -8.90 12.54
CA TYR A 572 6.00 -7.81 12.29
C TYR A 572 6.42 -6.59 13.11
N TRP A 573 6.67 -5.50 12.42
CA TRP A 573 7.13 -4.24 13.00
C TRP A 573 6.01 -3.23 12.89
N ASP A 574 5.18 -3.12 13.90
CA ASP A 574 3.96 -2.34 13.80
C ASP A 574 4.01 -1.03 14.57
N TYR A 575 3.59 0.04 13.90
CA TYR A 575 3.24 1.31 14.52
C TYR A 575 1.72 1.46 14.46
N VAL A 576 1.09 1.13 15.59
CA VAL A 576 -0.37 1.18 15.71
C VAL A 576 -0.83 2.54 16.21
N ARG A 577 -1.86 3.10 15.55
CA ARG A 577 -2.54 4.33 15.93
C ARG A 577 -4.02 4.05 16.15
N VAL A 578 -4.53 4.51 17.28
CA VAL A 578 -5.94 4.38 17.65
C VAL A 578 -6.56 5.76 17.68
N TYR A 579 -7.44 6.04 16.75
CA TYR A 579 -8.17 7.31 16.67
C TYR A 579 -9.49 7.20 17.43
N VAL A 580 -9.71 8.13 18.34
CA VAL A 580 -10.87 8.20 19.22
C VAL A 580 -11.43 9.65 19.24
N PRO A 581 -12.59 9.93 19.82
CA PRO A 581 -13.12 11.29 19.87
C PRO A 581 -12.12 12.31 20.44
N ALA A 582 -12.11 13.51 19.87
CA ALA A 582 -11.27 14.60 20.37
C ALA A 582 -11.56 14.88 21.85
N GLY A 583 -10.51 15.00 22.66
CA GLY A 583 -10.62 15.19 24.10
C GLY A 583 -10.75 13.89 24.92
N ALA A 584 -10.61 12.72 24.30
CA ALA A 584 -10.44 11.48 25.06
C ALA A 584 -9.12 11.49 25.84
N GLU A 585 -9.16 11.02 27.08
CA GLU A 585 -8.02 11.03 28.01
C GLU A 585 -7.51 9.61 28.27
N LEU A 586 -6.25 9.34 27.93
CA LEU A 586 -5.61 8.05 28.22
C LEU A 586 -5.44 7.86 29.73
N LEU A 587 -5.95 6.76 30.26
CA LEU A 587 -5.80 6.35 31.66
C LEU A 587 -4.67 5.33 31.83
N SER A 588 -4.62 4.34 30.93
CA SER A 588 -3.56 3.34 30.91
C SER A 588 -3.39 2.77 29.52
N GLY A 589 -2.17 2.30 29.20
CA GLY A 589 -1.85 1.58 27.97
C GLY A 589 -0.76 0.53 28.22
N ALA A 590 -0.94 -0.65 27.65
CA ALA A 590 -0.02 -1.77 27.80
C ALA A 590 0.06 -2.59 26.51
N GLY A 591 1.15 -3.36 26.36
CA GLY A 591 1.37 -4.28 25.24
C GLY A 591 2.26 -3.74 24.12
N GLY A 592 2.59 -2.45 24.09
CA GLY A 592 3.63 -1.90 23.22
C GLY A 592 5.04 -2.17 23.75
N ASP A 593 6.03 -2.14 22.88
CA ASP A 593 7.45 -2.12 23.27
C ASP A 593 7.88 -0.70 23.70
N GLU A 594 7.08 0.30 23.30
CA GLU A 594 7.21 1.68 23.74
C GLU A 594 5.94 2.13 24.48
N PRO A 595 6.05 3.13 25.38
CA PRO A 595 4.88 3.70 26.04
C PRO A 595 3.86 4.24 25.03
N VAL A 596 2.58 4.08 25.36
CA VAL A 596 1.51 4.69 24.55
C VAL A 596 1.57 6.21 24.67
N THR A 597 1.62 6.89 23.54
CA THR A 597 1.57 8.35 23.44
C THR A 597 0.15 8.82 23.07
N ALA A 598 -0.22 10.00 23.53
CA ALA A 598 -1.49 10.65 23.19
C ALA A 598 -1.20 11.97 22.48
N THR A 599 -1.72 12.14 21.27
CA THR A 599 -1.55 13.35 20.44
C THR A 599 -2.88 13.74 19.80
N MET A 600 -2.93 14.95 19.27
CA MET A 600 -4.01 15.36 18.37
C MET A 600 -3.57 15.19 16.93
N GLU A 601 -4.30 14.39 16.18
CA GLU A 601 -4.07 14.16 14.75
C GLU A 601 -5.43 14.12 14.00
N LEU A 602 -5.53 14.82 12.89
CA LEU A 602 -6.75 14.85 12.06
C LEU A 602 -8.01 15.20 12.86
N SER A 603 -7.91 16.21 13.75
CA SER A 603 -8.99 16.67 14.65
C SER A 603 -9.53 15.60 15.61
N ARG A 604 -8.75 14.55 15.90
CA ARG A 604 -9.07 13.47 16.85
C ARG A 604 -7.96 13.27 17.86
N THR A 605 -8.28 12.69 19.00
CA THR A 605 -7.25 12.13 19.88
C THR A 605 -6.73 10.85 19.24
N CYS A 606 -5.40 10.75 19.13
CA CYS A 606 -4.70 9.60 18.59
C CYS A 606 -3.81 9.01 19.69
N PHE A 607 -4.05 7.76 20.05
CA PHE A 607 -3.16 6.97 20.91
C PHE A 607 -2.26 6.13 20.02
N ALA A 608 -0.96 6.20 20.23
CA ALA A 608 -0.01 5.49 19.38
C ALA A 608 1.06 4.77 20.19
N THR A 609 1.45 3.60 19.71
CA THR A 609 2.58 2.84 20.23
C THR A 609 3.23 2.02 19.13
N TYR A 610 4.41 1.48 19.43
CA TYR A 610 5.18 0.66 18.52
C TYR A 610 5.51 -0.68 19.18
N PHE A 611 5.50 -1.76 18.41
CA PHE A 611 5.94 -3.07 18.88
C PHE A 611 6.50 -3.94 17.74
N VAL A 612 7.25 -4.96 18.14
CA VAL A 612 7.78 -6.00 17.25
C VAL A 612 7.23 -7.35 17.69
N LEU A 613 6.68 -8.12 16.74
CA LEU A 613 6.10 -9.42 17.00
C LEU A 613 6.83 -10.49 16.18
N LYS A 614 7.51 -11.43 16.86
CA LYS A 614 8.25 -12.52 16.21
C LYS A 614 7.30 -13.54 15.57
N PRO A 615 7.79 -14.34 14.61
CA PRO A 615 7.05 -15.50 14.10
C PRO A 615 6.55 -16.41 15.23
N GLY A 616 5.30 -16.82 15.16
CA GLY A 616 4.65 -17.66 16.17
C GLY A 616 4.23 -16.97 17.47
N GLU A 617 4.58 -15.70 17.68
CA GLU A 617 4.17 -14.94 18.86
C GLU A 617 2.76 -14.38 18.75
N GLU A 618 2.14 -14.17 19.91
CA GLU A 618 0.88 -13.46 20.08
C GLU A 618 1.10 -12.26 21.01
N ARG A 619 0.35 -11.18 20.77
CA ARG A 619 0.41 -9.96 21.57
C ARG A 619 -0.97 -9.38 21.80
N GLU A 620 -1.19 -8.91 23.01
CA GLU A 620 -2.37 -8.15 23.37
C GLU A 620 -1.96 -6.70 23.69
N LEU A 621 -2.54 -5.76 22.94
CA LEU A 621 -2.48 -4.33 23.24
C LEU A 621 -3.76 -3.92 23.95
N SER A 622 -3.65 -3.26 25.10
CA SER A 622 -4.78 -2.78 25.88
C SER A 622 -4.67 -1.28 26.15
N LEU A 623 -5.74 -0.55 25.87
CA LEU A 623 -5.87 0.88 26.18
C LEU A 623 -7.11 1.11 27.03
N GLU A 624 -6.96 1.84 28.13
CA GLU A 624 -8.09 2.35 28.89
C GLU A 624 -8.10 3.87 28.82
N TYR A 625 -9.24 4.44 28.53
CA TYR A 625 -9.37 5.89 28.39
C TYR A 625 -10.76 6.38 28.75
N ARG A 626 -10.84 7.64 29.13
CA ARG A 626 -12.07 8.35 29.36
C ARG A 626 -12.53 8.99 28.07
N LEU A 627 -13.79 8.81 27.73
CA LEU A 627 -14.42 9.47 26.58
C LEU A 627 -14.85 10.90 27.00
N PRO A 628 -14.85 11.85 26.05
CA PRO A 628 -15.29 13.22 26.33
C PRO A 628 -16.77 13.27 26.67
N ALA A 629 -17.16 14.30 27.43
CA ALA A 629 -18.57 14.57 27.67
C ALA A 629 -19.29 14.81 26.32
N GLY A 630 -20.49 14.22 26.18
CA GLY A 630 -21.29 14.41 24.96
C GLY A 630 -21.29 13.23 23.99
N VAL A 631 -20.54 12.14 24.24
CA VAL A 631 -20.68 10.88 23.48
C VAL A 631 -22.00 10.16 23.74
N VAL A 632 -22.69 10.53 24.85
CA VAL A 632 -24.07 10.17 25.14
C VAL A 632 -24.93 11.42 25.06
N ARG A 633 -25.90 11.45 24.15
CA ARG A 633 -26.81 12.60 23.93
C ARG A 633 -28.25 12.17 24.05
N ASP A 634 -29.02 12.89 24.81
CA ASP A 634 -30.45 12.61 25.04
C ASP A 634 -30.73 11.15 25.42
N GLY A 635 -29.86 10.59 26.28
CA GLY A 635 -29.95 9.18 26.68
C GLY A 635 -29.61 8.18 25.58
N THR A 636 -28.97 8.60 24.50
CA THR A 636 -28.53 7.72 23.40
C THR A 636 -27.01 7.73 23.29
N TYR A 637 -26.41 6.55 23.34
CA TYR A 637 -25.02 6.32 22.98
C TYR A 637 -24.94 5.92 21.52
N SER A 638 -24.07 6.57 20.75
CA SER A 638 -23.77 6.21 19.36
C SER A 638 -22.28 5.94 19.18
N LEU A 639 -21.95 4.93 18.40
CA LEU A 639 -20.59 4.52 18.08
C LEU A 639 -20.42 4.30 16.58
N TYR A 640 -19.34 4.83 16.05
CA TYR A 640 -18.85 4.54 14.71
C TYR A 640 -17.48 3.88 14.79
N VAL A 641 -17.35 2.65 14.28
CA VAL A 641 -16.06 1.95 14.18
C VAL A 641 -15.65 1.91 12.72
N GLN A 642 -14.59 2.63 12.41
CA GLN A 642 -14.11 2.78 11.04
C GLN A 642 -13.07 1.71 10.71
N LYS A 643 -13.29 1.03 9.58
CA LYS A 643 -12.38 0.03 9.03
C LYS A 643 -11.12 0.70 8.47
N GLN A 644 -9.96 0.15 8.76
CA GLN A 644 -8.73 0.50 8.05
C GLN A 644 -8.77 -0.04 6.61
N ALA A 645 -8.36 0.77 5.65
CA ALA A 645 -8.20 0.34 4.27
C ALA A 645 -7.14 -0.77 4.14
N GLY A 646 -7.32 -1.68 3.19
CA GLY A 646 -6.40 -2.80 2.91
C GLY A 646 -6.52 -4.00 3.83
N THR A 647 -7.30 -3.90 4.93
CA THR A 647 -7.53 -5.02 5.85
C THR A 647 -8.68 -5.91 5.39
N GLY A 648 -8.68 -7.16 5.81
CA GLY A 648 -9.82 -8.08 5.64
C GLY A 648 -10.92 -7.89 6.70
N ALA A 649 -11.72 -8.92 6.89
CA ALA A 649 -12.76 -8.98 7.91
C ALA A 649 -12.14 -9.25 9.29
N ILE A 650 -11.77 -8.21 10.03
CA ILE A 650 -11.21 -8.32 11.38
C ILE A 650 -12.34 -8.57 12.38
N PRO A 651 -12.29 -9.66 13.19
CA PRO A 651 -13.30 -9.93 14.21
C PRO A 651 -13.42 -8.76 15.21
N LEU A 652 -14.65 -8.30 15.44
CA LEU A 652 -14.98 -7.18 16.33
C LEU A 652 -16.02 -7.59 17.36
N THR A 653 -15.72 -7.35 18.63
CA THR A 653 -16.68 -7.47 19.72
C THR A 653 -16.85 -6.11 20.38
N ILE A 654 -18.08 -5.61 20.46
CA ILE A 654 -18.43 -4.36 21.15
C ILE A 654 -19.33 -4.71 22.32
N ALA A 655 -19.00 -4.26 23.53
CA ALA A 655 -19.81 -4.41 24.70
C ALA A 655 -20.12 -3.03 25.31
N LEU A 656 -21.40 -2.71 25.49
CA LEU A 656 -21.85 -1.53 26.22
C LEU A 656 -22.47 -1.92 27.55
N THR A 657 -21.98 -1.32 28.61
CA THR A 657 -22.53 -1.47 29.96
C THR A 657 -22.97 -0.10 30.50
N ALA A 658 -24.19 0.00 30.98
CA ALA A 658 -24.70 1.23 31.60
C ALA A 658 -25.77 0.90 32.65
N PRO A 659 -26.02 1.82 33.62
CA PRO A 659 -27.16 1.68 34.53
C PRO A 659 -28.48 1.72 33.73
N GLY A 660 -29.44 0.86 34.10
CA GLY A 660 -30.78 0.86 33.52
C GLY A 660 -30.98 -0.11 32.33
N ASP A 661 -31.99 0.13 31.52
CA ASP A 661 -32.33 -0.71 30.38
C ASP A 661 -31.70 -0.18 29.09
N LEU A 662 -31.07 -1.08 28.32
CA LEU A 662 -30.41 -0.76 27.06
C LEU A 662 -31.24 -1.27 25.88
N THR A 663 -31.61 -0.38 24.96
CA THR A 663 -32.39 -0.69 23.76
C THR A 663 -31.60 -0.30 22.51
N ALA A 664 -31.23 -1.28 21.67
CA ALA A 664 -30.65 -1.02 20.36
C ALA A 664 -31.67 -0.28 19.47
N LEU A 665 -31.22 0.79 18.80
CA LEU A 665 -32.04 1.61 17.89
C LEU A 665 -31.67 1.32 16.46
N GLU A 666 -30.63 1.99 15.95
CA GLU A 666 -30.14 1.91 14.59
C GLU A 666 -28.75 1.33 14.54
N GLY A 667 -28.38 0.77 13.40
CA GLY A 667 -27.04 0.26 13.16
C GLY A 667 -27.00 -0.76 12.02
N ASN A 668 -25.79 -0.99 11.50
CA ASN A 668 -25.53 -2.08 10.55
C ASN A 668 -24.97 -3.34 11.23
N THR A 669 -25.19 -3.44 12.54
CA THR A 669 -24.71 -4.52 13.42
C THR A 669 -25.85 -4.98 14.31
N THR A 670 -26.02 -6.30 14.48
CA THR A 670 -27.09 -6.87 15.29
C THR A 670 -26.61 -7.24 16.70
N VAL A 671 -27.49 -7.06 17.69
CA VAL A 671 -27.22 -7.48 19.07
C VAL A 671 -27.03 -9.00 19.11
N SER A 672 -25.92 -9.45 19.64
CA SER A 672 -25.59 -10.87 19.83
C SER A 672 -26.04 -11.39 21.18
N GLU A 673 -25.88 -10.58 22.25
CA GLU A 673 -26.29 -10.92 23.61
C GLU A 673 -26.85 -9.68 24.30
N ARG A 674 -27.86 -9.90 25.16
CA ARG A 674 -28.46 -8.84 25.95
C ARG A 674 -28.74 -9.34 27.37
N SER A 675 -28.41 -8.51 28.35
CA SER A 675 -28.77 -8.69 29.75
C SER A 675 -29.13 -7.33 30.35
N VAL A 676 -29.59 -7.30 31.61
CA VAL A 676 -29.87 -6.05 32.29
C VAL A 676 -28.59 -5.20 32.38
N GLY A 677 -28.66 -3.97 31.89
CA GLY A 677 -27.54 -3.04 31.88
C GLY A 677 -26.38 -3.40 30.94
N ARG A 678 -26.53 -4.41 30.08
CA ARG A 678 -25.45 -4.78 29.14
C ARG A 678 -25.98 -5.28 27.78
N VAL A 679 -25.33 -4.81 26.69
CA VAL A 679 -25.53 -5.33 25.34
C VAL A 679 -24.18 -5.66 24.72
N ILE A 680 -24.14 -6.74 23.92
CA ILE A 680 -22.93 -7.19 23.20
C ILE A 680 -23.27 -7.38 21.73
N TYR A 681 -22.39 -6.86 20.88
CA TYR A 681 -22.38 -7.06 19.43
C TYR A 681 -21.14 -7.84 19.04
N ARG A 682 -21.32 -8.92 18.26
CA ARG A 682 -20.20 -9.66 17.64
C ARG A 682 -20.37 -9.58 16.14
N THR A 683 -19.37 -9.04 15.49
CA THR A 683 -19.34 -8.80 14.04
C THR A 683 -17.90 -8.83 13.55
N ASP A 684 -17.65 -8.29 12.38
CA ASP A 684 -16.32 -8.06 11.84
C ASP A 684 -16.21 -6.65 11.24
N LEU A 685 -14.97 -6.23 10.91
CA LEU A 685 -14.66 -5.00 10.21
C LEU A 685 -14.40 -5.25 8.71
N SER A 686 -15.26 -6.00 8.04
CA SER A 686 -15.25 -6.05 6.58
C SER A 686 -15.65 -4.72 5.96
N VAL A 687 -16.51 -3.98 6.63
CA VAL A 687 -16.93 -2.60 6.34
C VAL A 687 -16.98 -1.81 7.65
N ASP A 688 -17.16 -0.49 7.55
CA ASP A 688 -17.41 0.34 8.71
C ASP A 688 -18.62 -0.13 9.50
N ARG A 689 -18.57 -0.04 10.83
CA ARG A 689 -19.68 -0.42 11.72
C ARG A 689 -20.19 0.79 12.48
N TYR A 690 -21.52 0.87 12.58
CA TYR A 690 -22.18 1.87 13.42
C TYR A 690 -23.32 1.27 14.19
N LEU A 691 -23.58 1.82 15.37
CA LEU A 691 -24.69 1.40 16.23
C LEU A 691 -25.16 2.55 17.11
N GLU A 692 -26.42 2.51 17.47
CA GLU A 692 -27.04 3.39 18.45
C GLU A 692 -27.77 2.59 19.51
N VAL A 693 -27.60 3.00 20.76
CA VAL A 693 -28.25 2.36 21.92
C VAL A 693 -28.89 3.40 22.80
N ARG A 694 -30.19 3.28 23.03
CA ARG A 694 -30.93 4.07 23.99
C ARG A 694 -30.69 3.54 25.39
N ILE A 695 -30.31 4.39 26.31
CA ILE A 695 -30.09 4.12 27.73
C ILE A 695 -31.28 4.71 28.50
N ARG A 696 -32.04 3.87 29.19
CA ARG A 696 -33.15 4.29 30.05
C ARG A 696 -32.76 4.01 31.51
N PRO A 697 -32.75 5.05 32.37
CA PRO A 697 -32.43 4.90 33.79
C PRO A 697 -33.30 3.90 34.55
#